data_a1b6f587184d6a801dfd7c061004909e
#
_entry.id   a1b6f587184d6a801dfd7c061004909e
#
_cell.length_a   1.000
_cell.length_b   1.000
_cell.length_c   1.000
_cell.angle_alpha   90.00
_cell.angle_beta   90.00
_cell.angle_gamma   90.00
#
_symmetry.space_group_name_H-M   'P 1'
#
loop_
_entity.id
_entity.type
_entity.pdbx_description
1 polymer ?
#
loop_
_entity_poly.entity_id
_entity_poly.type
_entity_poly.pdbx_seq_one_letter_code
_entity_poly.pdbx_strand_id
1 'polypeptide(L)'
;MIQDRDVDLIRNASHGDPFSVLGVHADERGWMWLRAFVPGADKVDLIGAASSTVLSELERRHADGFFECAFPVGAPSDYRLKVRWADGNESVLDDPYRFPAVLGEMDVWLMGEGSHLRPYEVLGATQRVMAGVAGTSFAVWAPNASRVSVVGDFNFWDGRRHPMRLRRECGVWEIFIPGVATGTAYKYEIRSREGQVLPLKADPYALQSEMRPATASVVTRMPDVAPASQERQKANALDAPMSIYEVHLGSWRRKPEEGNRFLTWDELADTLAPYARDMGFTHIELMPVSEHPFDGSWGYQPIGIYSPTSRFGDAPGFRRFVDRCHAEGVGVLLDWVPAHFPTDTHGLSNFDGTQLYEYADPREGFHQDWNTLIYNVGRTEVSNFLVANALYWLERYNVDGLRVDAVASMLYRDYSRKHGEWVPNVHGGRENLEAISFLKRMNEIVGGERAQAVTLAEESTAFPAVSRPTYAGGLGFHYKWNMGWMHDTLSYMARDPLYRKHHHGEMTFGMVYAFNENFVLPLSHDEVVHGKGSMLNKMPGDRWQKFANLRAYSGFMFGHPGKKLLFMGCEFAQEREWNHDQSLDWHLLGDRHHEGVQRLMHDLNRLYQATPALYQRDFVHEGFEWIDHNDAEHSVLAFARRGNAANSLVIVVCNFTPVVHRDYRVGVPQTGVYVERINTDSAHYGGSNIGAPFGEITAEAIGWHGKSHSLQLDLPPLATVFFEWTA
;
A
#
# COMPACT_ATOMS: atom_id res chain seq x y z
N MET A 1 -36.38 18.81 35.43
CA MET A 1 -36.27 17.33 35.62
C MET A 1 -36.32 16.68 34.26
N ILE A 2 -35.49 15.67 34.01
CA ILE A 2 -35.61 14.89 32.76
C ILE A 2 -36.91 14.11 32.74
N GLN A 3 -37.42 13.84 31.54
CA GLN A 3 -38.64 13.07 31.35
C GLN A 3 -38.35 11.57 31.47
N ASP A 4 -39.33 10.76 31.86
CA ASP A 4 -39.18 9.29 31.90
C ASP A 4 -38.84 8.71 30.52
N ARG A 5 -39.28 9.39 29.45
CA ARG A 5 -38.89 9.07 28.08
C ARG A 5 -37.38 9.08 27.89
N ASP A 6 -36.62 10.04 28.46
CA ASP A 6 -35.18 10.11 28.33
C ASP A 6 -34.51 8.95 29.08
N VAL A 7 -35.03 8.58 30.24
CA VAL A 7 -34.55 7.40 31.00
C VAL A 7 -34.80 6.14 30.17
N ASP A 8 -35.97 6.02 29.52
CA ASP A 8 -36.26 4.87 28.64
C ASP A 8 -35.33 4.83 27.43
N LEU A 9 -35.02 5.97 26.80
CA LEU A 9 -34.11 6.04 25.69
C LEU A 9 -32.66 5.67 26.08
N ILE A 10 -32.19 6.10 27.26
CA ILE A 10 -30.84 5.75 27.78
C ILE A 10 -30.76 4.25 28.04
N ARG A 11 -31.70 3.66 28.80
CA ARG A 11 -31.65 2.24 29.17
C ARG A 11 -31.76 1.28 27.97
N ASN A 12 -32.40 1.73 26.90
CA ASN A 12 -32.55 0.98 25.64
C ASN A 12 -31.45 1.29 24.62
N ALA A 13 -30.45 2.09 25.00
CA ALA A 13 -29.38 2.56 24.11
C ALA A 13 -29.94 3.12 22.79
N SER A 14 -30.93 3.98 22.87
CA SER A 14 -31.58 4.64 21.72
C SER A 14 -31.58 6.17 21.82
N HIS A 15 -30.94 6.73 22.86
CA HIS A 15 -30.81 8.17 23.01
C HIS A 15 -29.76 8.72 22.04
N GLY A 16 -30.13 9.67 21.19
CA GLY A 16 -29.21 10.24 20.16
C GLY A 16 -28.20 11.26 20.71
N ASP A 17 -28.34 11.68 21.98
CA ASP A 17 -27.38 12.56 22.66
C ASP A 17 -27.34 12.23 24.16
N PRO A 18 -26.64 11.14 24.55
CA PRO A 18 -26.58 10.71 25.95
C PRO A 18 -25.89 11.72 26.87
N PHE A 19 -24.99 12.57 26.32
CA PHE A 19 -24.29 13.61 27.06
C PHE A 19 -25.19 14.77 27.47
N SER A 20 -26.39 14.92 26.90
CA SER A 20 -27.42 15.89 27.38
C SER A 20 -28.18 15.39 28.61
N VAL A 21 -28.03 14.11 28.98
CA VAL A 21 -28.72 13.45 30.09
C VAL A 21 -27.78 13.00 31.17
N LEU A 22 -26.73 12.24 30.80
CA LEU A 22 -25.76 11.64 31.72
C LEU A 22 -24.66 12.64 32.10
N GLY A 23 -24.05 12.45 33.25
CA GLY A 23 -23.11 13.40 33.83
C GLY A 23 -23.80 14.49 34.66
N VAL A 24 -23.20 15.65 34.82
CA VAL A 24 -23.67 16.75 35.66
C VAL A 24 -24.38 17.81 34.81
N HIS A 25 -25.62 18.13 35.14
CA HIS A 25 -26.47 19.13 34.43
C HIS A 25 -27.20 20.05 35.38
N ALA A 26 -27.31 21.33 35.04
CA ALA A 26 -28.16 22.27 35.76
C ALA A 26 -29.61 22.12 35.31
N ASP A 27 -30.55 22.24 36.25
CA ASP A 27 -31.97 22.38 35.93
C ASP A 27 -32.37 23.89 35.84
N GLU A 28 -33.61 24.16 35.46
CA GLU A 28 -34.18 25.50 35.32
C GLU A 28 -34.19 26.29 36.65
N ARG A 29 -34.07 25.61 37.78
CA ARG A 29 -34.06 26.21 39.13
C ARG A 29 -32.64 26.43 39.66
N GLY A 30 -31.61 26.09 38.85
CA GLY A 30 -30.21 26.16 39.25
C GLY A 30 -29.71 24.99 40.10
N TRP A 31 -30.51 23.96 40.30
CA TRP A 31 -30.00 22.73 40.93
C TRP A 31 -29.15 21.94 39.97
N MET A 32 -28.06 21.40 40.47
CA MET A 32 -27.18 20.52 39.71
C MET A 32 -27.59 19.06 39.91
N TRP A 33 -27.79 18.35 38.81
CA TRP A 33 -28.15 16.93 38.80
C TRP A 33 -27.01 16.11 38.26
N LEU A 34 -26.53 15.11 39.01
CA LEU A 34 -25.70 14.06 38.49
C LEU A 34 -26.58 12.86 38.11
N ARG A 35 -26.39 12.35 36.89
CA ARG A 35 -27.10 11.16 36.39
C ARG A 35 -26.09 10.18 35.83
N ALA A 36 -26.27 8.92 36.21
CA ALA A 36 -25.39 7.82 35.75
C ALA A 36 -26.24 6.62 35.35
N PHE A 37 -25.81 5.94 34.28
CA PHE A 37 -26.39 4.67 33.87
C PHE A 37 -25.38 3.56 34.07
N VAL A 38 -25.59 2.72 35.11
CA VAL A 38 -24.67 1.65 35.56
C VAL A 38 -25.44 0.33 35.63
N PRO A 39 -25.68 -0.33 34.50
CA PRO A 39 -26.40 -1.60 34.46
C PRO A 39 -25.77 -2.67 35.34
N GLY A 40 -26.59 -3.32 36.19
CA GLY A 40 -26.14 -4.36 37.14
C GLY A 40 -25.59 -3.85 38.47
N ALA A 41 -25.56 -2.52 38.69
CA ALA A 41 -25.22 -1.96 39.99
C ALA A 41 -26.36 -2.11 40.97
N ASP A 42 -26.02 -2.48 42.21
CA ASP A 42 -26.98 -2.47 43.33
C ASP A 42 -27.04 -1.10 44.00
N LYS A 43 -25.92 -0.43 44.15
CA LYS A 43 -25.82 0.89 44.73
C LYS A 43 -24.73 1.71 44.04
N VAL A 44 -24.94 3.02 43.90
CA VAL A 44 -23.95 3.97 43.38
C VAL A 44 -23.79 5.14 44.33
N ASP A 45 -22.57 5.39 44.79
CA ASP A 45 -22.22 6.54 45.61
C ASP A 45 -21.33 7.49 44.79
N LEU A 46 -21.59 8.80 44.90
CA LEU A 46 -20.70 9.85 44.42
C LEU A 46 -19.56 10.04 45.41
N ILE A 47 -18.33 9.96 44.94
CA ILE A 47 -17.13 10.21 45.76
C ILE A 47 -16.27 11.32 45.15
N GLY A 48 -15.56 12.06 46.01
CA GLY A 48 -14.56 13.01 45.56
C GLY A 48 -13.39 12.29 44.92
N ALA A 49 -12.92 12.76 43.75
CA ALA A 49 -11.85 12.10 43.00
C ALA A 49 -10.54 11.98 43.79
N ALA A 50 -10.16 13.03 44.54
CA ALA A 50 -8.94 13.08 45.34
C ALA A 50 -9.07 12.44 46.74
N SER A 51 -10.25 12.60 47.40
CA SER A 51 -10.43 12.22 48.80
C SER A 51 -11.05 10.84 49.01
N SER A 52 -11.66 10.25 48.00
CA SER A 52 -12.51 9.06 48.09
C SER A 52 -13.65 9.15 49.10
N THR A 53 -13.95 10.35 49.59
CA THR A 53 -15.02 10.61 50.54
C THR A 53 -16.37 10.51 49.82
N VAL A 54 -17.33 9.81 50.41
CA VAL A 54 -18.71 9.77 49.88
C VAL A 54 -19.32 11.16 50.08
N LEU A 55 -19.69 11.79 48.95
CA LEU A 55 -20.35 13.09 48.89
C LEU A 55 -21.83 12.99 48.88
N SER A 56 -22.39 11.97 48.20
CA SER A 56 -23.81 11.67 48.14
C SER A 56 -24.04 10.25 47.69
N GLU A 57 -25.16 9.67 48.08
CA GLU A 57 -25.70 8.44 47.50
C GLU A 57 -26.61 8.83 46.32
N LEU A 58 -26.53 8.08 45.19
CA LEU A 58 -27.45 8.26 44.07
C LEU A 58 -28.70 7.40 44.28
N GLU A 59 -29.85 8.03 44.13
CA GLU A 59 -31.14 7.34 44.13
C GLU A 59 -31.30 6.52 42.86
N ARG A 60 -31.73 5.25 42.98
CA ARG A 60 -32.04 4.39 41.84
C ARG A 60 -33.42 4.77 41.30
N ARG A 61 -33.44 5.46 40.16
CA ARG A 61 -34.69 5.85 39.48
C ARG A 61 -35.28 4.71 38.64
N HIS A 62 -34.45 3.80 38.09
CA HIS A 62 -34.89 2.69 37.28
C HIS A 62 -34.14 1.40 37.59
N ALA A 63 -34.86 0.25 37.59
CA ALA A 63 -34.30 -1.06 37.92
C ALA A 63 -33.13 -1.51 37.00
N ASP A 64 -33.10 -1.07 35.74
CA ASP A 64 -32.03 -1.36 34.78
C ASP A 64 -30.73 -0.61 35.08
N GLY A 65 -30.65 0.15 36.18
CA GLY A 65 -29.43 0.80 36.63
C GLY A 65 -29.30 2.28 36.29
N PHE A 66 -30.41 2.99 36.18
CA PHE A 66 -30.39 4.45 36.09
C PHE A 66 -30.43 5.07 37.49
N PHE A 67 -29.40 5.89 37.82
CA PHE A 67 -29.23 6.52 39.13
C PHE A 67 -29.09 8.03 38.96
N GLU A 68 -29.63 8.80 39.94
CA GLU A 68 -29.49 10.25 39.98
C GLU A 68 -29.41 10.80 41.40
N CYS A 69 -28.78 11.97 41.55
CA CYS A 69 -28.82 12.77 42.77
C CYS A 69 -28.76 14.25 42.44
N ALA A 70 -29.30 15.10 43.35
CA ALA A 70 -29.37 16.54 43.18
C ALA A 70 -28.55 17.28 44.22
N PHE A 71 -27.95 18.41 43.82
CA PHE A 71 -27.19 19.33 44.67
C PHE A 71 -27.74 20.73 44.54
N PRO A 72 -27.96 21.45 45.66
CA PRO A 72 -28.53 22.80 45.64
C PRO A 72 -27.65 23.85 45.00
N VAL A 73 -26.31 23.72 45.13
CA VAL A 73 -25.28 24.60 44.53
C VAL A 73 -23.97 23.83 44.45
N GLY A 74 -23.21 23.96 43.35
CA GLY A 74 -21.83 23.59 43.30
C GLY A 74 -21.55 22.07 43.27
N ALA A 75 -22.12 21.36 42.29
CA ALA A 75 -21.72 19.95 42.03
C ALA A 75 -20.22 19.86 41.80
N PRO A 76 -19.52 18.82 42.31
CA PRO A 76 -18.10 18.66 42.10
C PRO A 76 -17.83 18.43 40.61
N SER A 77 -16.93 19.18 40.03
CA SER A 77 -16.45 18.98 38.66
C SER A 77 -15.51 17.76 38.56
N ASP A 78 -14.87 17.38 39.67
CA ASP A 78 -13.95 16.25 39.77
C ASP A 78 -14.47 15.23 40.77
N TYR A 79 -15.06 14.15 40.22
CA TYR A 79 -15.72 13.09 40.99
C TYR A 79 -15.49 11.73 40.33
N ARG A 80 -15.76 10.68 41.11
CA ARG A 80 -15.86 9.30 40.65
C ARG A 80 -17.12 8.66 41.22
N LEU A 81 -17.50 7.51 40.66
CA LEU A 81 -18.62 6.70 41.09
C LEU A 81 -18.09 5.46 41.84
N LYS A 82 -18.46 5.31 43.13
CA LYS A 82 -18.24 4.06 43.85
C LYS A 82 -19.48 3.21 43.63
N VAL A 83 -19.27 2.07 42.98
CA VAL A 83 -20.35 1.15 42.60
C VAL A 83 -20.26 -0.11 43.44
N ARG A 84 -21.38 -0.51 44.03
CA ARG A 84 -21.57 -1.84 44.62
C ARG A 84 -22.43 -2.65 43.65
N TRP A 85 -21.87 -3.78 43.26
CA TRP A 85 -22.51 -4.69 42.32
C TRP A 85 -23.46 -5.65 43.02
N ALA A 86 -24.35 -6.32 42.28
CA ALA A 86 -25.31 -7.27 42.84
C ALA A 86 -24.66 -8.50 43.52
N ASP A 87 -23.44 -8.84 43.15
CA ASP A 87 -22.63 -9.91 43.79
C ASP A 87 -21.91 -9.46 45.06
N GLY A 88 -22.10 -8.21 45.49
CA GLY A 88 -21.48 -7.62 46.68
C GLY A 88 -20.09 -7.01 46.46
N ASN A 89 -19.49 -7.15 45.26
CA ASN A 89 -18.21 -6.54 44.94
C ASN A 89 -18.35 -5.00 44.84
N GLU A 90 -17.28 -4.29 45.14
CA GLU A 90 -17.20 -2.83 44.98
C GLU A 90 -16.13 -2.44 43.98
N SER A 91 -16.42 -1.42 43.18
CA SER A 91 -15.46 -0.80 42.26
C SER A 91 -15.61 0.73 42.26
N VAL A 92 -14.54 1.40 41.86
CA VAL A 92 -14.54 2.86 41.66
C VAL A 92 -14.34 3.13 40.18
N LEU A 93 -15.26 3.84 39.57
CA LEU A 93 -15.30 4.15 38.15
C LEU A 93 -15.16 5.65 37.95
N ASP A 94 -14.40 6.07 36.96
CA ASP A 94 -14.47 7.41 36.38
C ASP A 94 -15.68 7.47 35.44
N ASP A 95 -16.51 8.50 35.57
CA ASP A 95 -17.69 8.70 34.72
C ASP A 95 -17.25 9.25 33.35
N PRO A 96 -17.46 8.53 32.22
CA PRO A 96 -17.11 9.02 30.88
C PRO A 96 -17.82 10.31 30.50
N TYR A 97 -19.03 10.54 31.06
CA TYR A 97 -19.87 11.67 30.70
C TYR A 97 -19.48 13.00 31.40
N ARG A 98 -18.50 12.97 32.31
CA ARG A 98 -17.94 14.19 32.90
C ARG A 98 -16.89 14.89 32.03
N PHE A 99 -16.38 14.19 31.01
CA PHE A 99 -15.28 14.71 30.17
C PHE A 99 -15.81 15.60 29.04
N PRO A 100 -15.08 16.68 28.69
CA PRO A 100 -15.46 17.55 27.60
C PRO A 100 -15.36 16.86 26.24
N ALA A 101 -15.69 17.59 25.16
CA ALA A 101 -15.52 17.14 23.80
C ALA A 101 -14.03 16.84 23.51
N VAL A 102 -13.80 15.84 22.69
CA VAL A 102 -12.45 15.37 22.32
C VAL A 102 -11.90 16.13 21.11
N LEU A 103 -12.76 16.32 20.09
CA LEU A 103 -12.37 17.07 18.88
C LEU A 103 -12.34 18.57 19.17
N GLY A 104 -11.24 19.21 18.75
CA GLY A 104 -11.11 20.67 18.76
C GLY A 104 -11.95 21.33 17.66
N GLU A 105 -12.18 22.63 17.78
CA GLU A 105 -12.94 23.40 16.78
C GLU A 105 -12.29 23.38 15.40
N MET A 106 -10.95 23.41 15.36
CA MET A 106 -10.18 23.31 14.11
C MET A 106 -10.39 21.96 13.42
N ASP A 107 -10.36 20.86 14.19
CA ASP A 107 -10.61 19.51 13.62
C ASP A 107 -12.01 19.41 13.05
N VAL A 108 -13.02 19.90 13.79
CA VAL A 108 -14.40 19.93 13.36
C VAL A 108 -14.58 20.73 12.06
N TRP A 109 -13.94 21.88 11.97
CA TRP A 109 -14.00 22.73 10.78
C TRP A 109 -13.33 22.05 9.58
N LEU A 110 -12.11 21.55 9.73
CA LEU A 110 -11.35 20.85 8.67
C LEU A 110 -12.08 19.58 8.18
N MET A 111 -12.73 18.84 9.09
CA MET A 111 -13.54 17.67 8.72
C MET A 111 -14.77 18.09 7.93
N GLY A 112 -15.47 19.16 8.37
CA GLY A 112 -16.62 19.69 7.68
C GLY A 112 -16.32 20.16 6.25
N GLU A 113 -15.13 20.68 6.02
CA GLU A 113 -14.64 21.06 4.68
C GLU A 113 -14.07 19.85 3.87
N GLY A 114 -13.76 18.73 4.52
CA GLY A 114 -13.05 17.59 3.90
C GLY A 114 -11.60 17.91 3.52
N SER A 115 -10.94 18.75 4.31
CA SER A 115 -9.56 19.20 4.08
C SER A 115 -8.59 18.80 5.20
N HIS A 116 -9.02 17.98 6.16
CA HIS A 116 -8.20 17.52 7.27
C HIS A 116 -7.18 16.49 6.82
N LEU A 117 -5.93 16.88 6.62
CA LEU A 117 -4.88 15.97 6.09
C LEU A 117 -4.44 14.89 7.09
N ARG A 118 -4.68 15.07 8.40
CA ARG A 118 -4.27 14.12 9.46
C ARG A 118 -5.43 13.75 10.39
N PRO A 119 -6.61 13.34 9.87
CA PRO A 119 -7.77 12.98 10.69
C PRO A 119 -7.48 11.78 11.60
N TYR A 120 -6.53 10.91 11.24
CA TYR A 120 -6.08 9.77 12.03
C TYR A 120 -5.42 10.15 13.38
N GLU A 121 -5.10 11.42 13.61
CA GLU A 121 -4.59 11.91 14.91
C GLU A 121 -5.73 12.13 15.92
N VAL A 122 -6.96 12.26 15.45
CA VAL A 122 -8.13 12.59 16.28
C VAL A 122 -9.29 11.62 16.09
N LEU A 123 -9.42 10.97 14.94
CA LEU A 123 -10.35 9.85 14.72
C LEU A 123 -9.70 8.52 15.11
N GLY A 124 -10.55 7.50 15.27
CA GLY A 124 -10.11 6.19 15.77
C GLY A 124 -9.98 6.18 17.28
N ALA A 125 -9.12 5.29 17.79
CA ALA A 125 -8.84 5.13 19.22
C ALA A 125 -7.49 5.78 19.57
N THR A 126 -7.52 6.91 20.26
CA THR A 126 -6.32 7.67 20.62
C THR A 126 -6.14 7.73 22.14
N GLN A 127 -5.00 7.23 22.64
CA GLN A 127 -4.68 7.34 24.05
C GLN A 127 -4.41 8.78 24.47
N ARG A 128 -5.03 9.21 25.56
CA ARG A 128 -4.94 10.58 26.06
C ARG A 128 -4.97 10.62 27.59
N VAL A 129 -4.57 11.77 28.14
CA VAL A 129 -4.84 12.14 29.52
C VAL A 129 -5.80 13.34 29.49
N MET A 130 -6.99 13.18 30.03
CA MET A 130 -8.00 14.24 30.12
C MET A 130 -8.34 14.50 31.59
N ALA A 131 -8.30 15.76 32.01
CA ALA A 131 -8.49 16.16 33.41
C ALA A 131 -7.69 15.30 34.42
N GLY A 132 -6.43 14.95 34.07
CA GLY A 132 -5.55 14.14 34.90
C GLY A 132 -5.82 12.62 34.89
N VAL A 133 -6.81 12.15 34.09
CA VAL A 133 -7.18 10.73 34.00
C VAL A 133 -6.71 10.15 32.67
N ALA A 134 -5.93 9.07 32.73
CA ALA A 134 -5.52 8.33 31.53
C ALA A 134 -6.66 7.48 30.99
N GLY A 135 -6.76 7.41 29.66
CA GLY A 135 -7.77 6.62 28.97
C GLY A 135 -7.62 6.71 27.46
N THR A 136 -8.66 6.29 26.75
CA THR A 136 -8.69 6.31 25.29
C THR A 136 -9.89 7.14 24.81
N SER A 137 -9.64 8.07 23.89
CA SER A 137 -10.70 8.73 23.13
C SER A 137 -11.02 7.91 21.89
N PHE A 138 -12.31 7.75 21.62
CA PHE A 138 -12.84 7.10 20.43
C PHE A 138 -13.61 8.11 19.61
N ALA A 139 -13.36 8.18 18.32
CA ALA A 139 -14.08 9.07 17.41
C ALA A 139 -14.26 8.41 16.05
N VAL A 140 -15.51 8.45 15.51
CA VAL A 140 -15.85 7.80 14.24
C VAL A 140 -16.87 8.63 13.45
N TRP A 141 -16.65 8.72 12.14
CA TRP A 141 -17.56 9.40 11.22
C TRP A 141 -18.71 8.48 10.83
N ALA A 142 -19.92 8.84 11.26
CA ALA A 142 -21.15 8.09 10.99
C ALA A 142 -22.37 9.05 11.02
N PRO A 143 -22.48 9.99 10.07
CA PRO A 143 -23.43 11.11 10.11
C PRO A 143 -24.90 10.67 10.04
N ASN A 144 -25.21 9.50 9.49
CA ASN A 144 -26.56 9.01 9.33
C ASN A 144 -26.99 8.04 10.45
N ALA A 145 -26.08 7.72 11.38
CA ALA A 145 -26.43 6.89 12.53
C ALA A 145 -27.35 7.63 13.50
N SER A 146 -28.31 6.93 14.10
CA SER A 146 -29.14 7.46 15.18
C SER A 146 -28.44 7.34 16.55
N ARG A 147 -27.47 6.40 16.70
CA ARG A 147 -26.64 6.23 17.88
C ARG A 147 -25.39 5.42 17.50
N VAL A 148 -24.26 5.76 18.10
CA VAL A 148 -23.03 4.95 18.08
C VAL A 148 -22.58 4.70 19.51
N SER A 149 -22.13 3.49 19.80
CA SER A 149 -21.49 3.12 21.07
C SER A 149 -20.18 2.38 20.84
N VAL A 150 -19.22 2.58 21.74
CA VAL A 150 -18.01 1.75 21.78
C VAL A 150 -18.29 0.51 22.61
N VAL A 151 -17.92 -0.66 22.10
CA VAL A 151 -18.08 -1.94 22.79
C VAL A 151 -16.76 -2.73 22.80
N GLY A 152 -16.52 -3.45 23.89
CA GLY A 152 -15.33 -4.26 24.10
C GLY A 152 -15.42 -5.02 25.44
N ASP A 153 -14.38 -5.78 25.80
CA ASP A 153 -14.38 -6.51 27.08
C ASP A 153 -14.52 -5.59 28.30
N PHE A 154 -14.01 -4.35 28.20
CA PHE A 154 -14.11 -3.34 29.28
C PHE A 154 -15.55 -2.95 29.64
N ASN A 155 -16.52 -3.27 28.80
CA ASN A 155 -17.93 -3.01 29.04
C ASN A 155 -18.85 -4.20 28.69
N PHE A 156 -18.28 -5.42 28.63
CA PHE A 156 -19.00 -6.67 28.35
C PHE A 156 -19.68 -6.68 26.97
N TRP A 157 -19.16 -5.93 26.01
CA TRP A 157 -19.74 -5.77 24.68
C TRP A 157 -21.19 -5.22 24.69
N ASP A 158 -21.54 -4.48 25.74
CA ASP A 158 -22.88 -3.91 25.95
C ASP A 158 -22.93 -2.46 25.47
N GLY A 159 -23.55 -2.23 24.30
CA GLY A 159 -23.68 -0.91 23.68
C GLY A 159 -24.50 0.12 24.50
N ARG A 160 -25.15 -0.30 25.60
CA ARG A 160 -25.86 0.62 26.51
C ARG A 160 -24.91 1.41 27.40
N ARG A 161 -23.65 0.93 27.59
CA ARG A 161 -22.72 1.46 28.61
C ARG A 161 -21.94 2.68 28.17
N HIS A 162 -21.56 2.74 26.88
CA HIS A 162 -20.73 3.81 26.35
C HIS A 162 -21.27 4.37 25.03
N PRO A 163 -22.55 4.83 24.99
CA PRO A 163 -23.01 5.60 23.84
C PRO A 163 -22.30 6.96 23.76
N MET A 164 -21.96 7.34 22.51
CA MET A 164 -21.11 8.49 22.17
C MET A 164 -21.97 9.75 21.96
N ARG A 165 -21.32 10.94 21.98
CA ARG A 165 -21.92 12.20 21.55
C ARG A 165 -21.72 12.45 20.08
N LEU A 166 -22.70 13.02 19.41
CA LEU A 166 -22.58 13.45 18.01
C LEU A 166 -22.10 14.90 17.92
N ARG A 167 -21.02 15.11 17.20
CA ARG A 167 -20.59 16.42 16.70
C ARG A 167 -21.32 16.67 15.38
N ARG A 168 -22.45 17.37 15.46
CA ARG A 168 -23.37 17.58 14.32
C ARG A 168 -22.73 18.33 13.17
N GLU A 169 -21.76 19.18 13.48
CA GLU A 169 -21.07 20.06 12.52
C GLU A 169 -20.25 19.27 11.48
N CYS A 170 -19.76 18.08 11.86
CA CYS A 170 -18.93 17.23 10.99
C CYS A 170 -19.40 15.78 10.91
N GLY A 171 -20.49 15.41 11.60
CA GLY A 171 -21.04 14.05 11.58
C GLY A 171 -20.21 13.00 12.31
N VAL A 172 -19.34 13.41 13.24
CA VAL A 172 -18.46 12.53 14.01
C VAL A 172 -19.07 12.24 15.37
N TRP A 173 -19.08 10.97 15.76
CA TRP A 173 -19.38 10.52 17.13
C TRP A 173 -18.10 10.38 17.93
N GLU A 174 -18.11 10.84 19.19
CA GLU A 174 -16.92 10.82 20.05
C GLU A 174 -17.24 10.50 21.51
N ILE A 175 -16.29 9.86 22.21
CA ILE A 175 -16.30 9.66 23.67
C ILE A 175 -14.88 9.46 24.17
N PHE A 176 -14.58 9.93 25.39
CA PHE A 176 -13.38 9.52 26.14
C PHE A 176 -13.78 8.48 27.17
N ILE A 177 -13.09 7.34 27.17
CA ILE A 177 -13.33 6.25 28.12
C ILE A 177 -12.10 6.09 29.03
N PRO A 178 -12.22 6.44 30.30
CA PRO A 178 -11.17 6.27 31.31
C PRO A 178 -10.70 4.82 31.43
N GLY A 179 -9.40 4.63 31.67
CA GLY A 179 -8.82 3.32 31.99
C GLY A 179 -8.67 2.36 30.81
N VAL A 180 -9.20 2.65 29.64
CA VAL A 180 -8.97 1.84 28.44
C VAL A 180 -7.56 2.06 27.94
N ALA A 181 -6.76 0.97 27.89
CA ALA A 181 -5.34 1.00 27.60
C ALA A 181 -4.98 0.31 26.27
N THR A 182 -3.71 0.40 25.88
CA THR A 182 -3.15 -0.35 24.74
C THR A 182 -3.42 -1.84 24.87
N GLY A 183 -3.72 -2.50 23.75
CA GLY A 183 -4.05 -3.92 23.69
C GLY A 183 -5.54 -4.23 23.86
N THR A 184 -6.36 -3.23 24.20
CA THR A 184 -7.81 -3.43 24.35
C THR A 184 -8.48 -3.58 23.01
N ALA A 185 -9.22 -4.69 22.81
CA ALA A 185 -10.05 -4.92 21.65
C ALA A 185 -11.38 -4.15 21.74
N TYR A 186 -11.83 -3.57 20.64
CA TYR A 186 -13.09 -2.81 20.58
C TYR A 186 -13.72 -2.84 19.20
N LYS A 187 -15.03 -2.52 19.15
CA LYS A 187 -15.80 -2.26 17.94
C LYS A 187 -16.79 -1.11 18.18
N TYR A 188 -17.43 -0.68 17.11
CA TYR A 188 -18.58 0.21 17.19
C TYR A 188 -19.89 -0.57 17.02
N GLU A 189 -20.82 -0.38 17.95
CA GLU A 189 -22.22 -0.76 17.78
C GLU A 189 -22.99 0.45 17.27
N ILE A 190 -23.49 0.34 16.05
CA ILE A 190 -24.16 1.43 15.35
C ILE A 190 -25.65 1.11 15.21
N ARG A 191 -26.52 2.09 15.49
CA ARG A 191 -27.93 2.05 15.09
C ARG A 191 -28.13 2.90 13.84
N SER A 192 -28.78 2.32 12.83
CA SER A 192 -29.17 3.04 11.63
C SER A 192 -30.13 4.19 11.96
N ARG A 193 -30.39 5.05 10.99
CA ARG A 193 -31.39 6.12 11.14
C ARG A 193 -32.78 5.60 11.50
N GLU A 194 -33.13 4.40 11.02
CA GLU A 194 -34.38 3.71 11.30
C GLU A 194 -34.41 2.99 12.67
N GLY A 195 -33.32 3.07 13.42
CA GLY A 195 -33.17 2.48 14.76
C GLY A 195 -32.77 1.01 14.79
N GLN A 196 -32.41 0.41 13.67
CA GLN A 196 -31.92 -0.98 13.61
C GLN A 196 -30.46 -1.05 14.10
N VAL A 197 -30.13 -2.06 14.92
CA VAL A 197 -28.77 -2.35 15.31
C VAL A 197 -28.08 -3.06 14.13
N LEU A 198 -27.01 -2.45 13.63
CA LEU A 198 -26.21 -2.99 12.55
C LEU A 198 -25.22 -4.06 13.09
N PRO A 199 -24.64 -4.90 12.21
CA PRO A 199 -23.49 -5.71 12.59
C PRO A 199 -22.39 -4.85 13.20
N LEU A 200 -21.70 -5.35 14.22
CA LEU A 200 -20.60 -4.62 14.87
C LEU A 200 -19.52 -4.24 13.86
N LYS A 201 -19.14 -2.98 13.84
CA LYS A 201 -18.17 -2.41 12.89
C LYS A 201 -16.77 -2.30 13.50
N ALA A 202 -15.77 -2.72 12.73
CA ALA A 202 -14.38 -2.33 13.01
C ALA A 202 -14.22 -0.82 12.79
N ASP A 203 -13.22 -0.25 13.40
CA ASP A 203 -12.93 1.18 13.27
C ASP A 203 -12.24 1.48 11.93
N PRO A 204 -12.78 2.38 11.10
CA PRO A 204 -12.15 2.77 9.84
C PRO A 204 -10.74 3.34 9.99
N TYR A 205 -10.42 3.95 11.13
CA TYR A 205 -9.13 4.51 11.47
C TYR A 205 -8.32 3.63 12.45
N ALA A 206 -8.68 2.35 12.59
CA ALA A 206 -7.93 1.43 13.44
C ALA A 206 -6.46 1.35 13.00
N LEU A 207 -5.54 1.57 13.94
CA LEU A 207 -4.11 1.46 13.71
C LEU A 207 -3.59 0.03 13.87
N GLN A 208 -4.40 -0.84 14.48
CA GLN A 208 -4.12 -2.27 14.67
C GLN A 208 -5.41 -3.05 14.71
N SER A 209 -5.38 -4.25 14.15
CA SER A 209 -6.52 -5.19 14.13
C SER A 209 -6.16 -6.47 14.86
N GLU A 210 -7.16 -7.19 15.35
CA GLU A 210 -6.97 -8.56 15.85
C GLU A 210 -6.51 -9.50 14.74
N MET A 211 -5.84 -10.58 15.13
CA MET A 211 -5.55 -11.70 14.22
C MET A 211 -6.85 -12.40 13.84
N ARG A 212 -7.05 -12.59 12.54
CA ARG A 212 -8.20 -13.38 12.04
C ARG A 212 -8.26 -14.78 12.68
N PRO A 213 -9.44 -15.36 12.89
CA PRO A 213 -10.77 -14.91 12.40
C PRO A 213 -11.43 -13.81 13.23
N ALA A 214 -10.78 -13.35 14.30
CA ALA A 214 -11.28 -12.20 15.06
C ALA A 214 -11.26 -10.93 14.19
N THR A 215 -12.14 -9.97 14.50
CA THR A 215 -12.40 -8.82 13.61
C THR A 215 -12.51 -7.49 14.37
N ALA A 216 -12.06 -7.44 15.62
CA ALA A 216 -12.07 -6.19 16.37
C ALA A 216 -10.83 -5.33 16.04
N SER A 217 -10.97 -4.06 16.24
CA SER A 217 -9.88 -3.10 16.27
C SER A 217 -9.18 -3.16 17.62
N VAL A 218 -7.89 -2.86 17.68
CA VAL A 218 -7.09 -2.91 18.90
C VAL A 218 -6.50 -1.54 19.19
N VAL A 219 -6.68 -1.06 20.41
CA VAL A 219 -6.07 0.21 20.86
C VAL A 219 -4.56 0.06 20.83
N THR A 220 -3.87 0.90 20.07
CA THR A 220 -2.42 0.91 19.98
C THR A 220 -1.90 2.35 19.89
N ARG A 221 -0.61 2.52 20.14
CA ARG A 221 0.04 3.82 19.98
C ARG A 221 0.38 4.06 18.50
N MET A 222 0.07 5.24 18.01
CA MET A 222 0.49 5.69 16.68
C MET A 222 2.02 5.88 16.66
N PRO A 223 2.72 5.41 15.61
CA PRO A 223 4.13 5.71 15.42
C PRO A 223 4.37 7.22 15.31
N ASP A 224 5.52 7.68 15.79
CA ASP A 224 5.90 9.08 15.66
C ASP A 224 6.17 9.42 14.18
N VAL A 225 5.95 10.69 13.82
CA VAL A 225 6.23 11.17 12.45
C VAL A 225 7.70 10.98 12.12
N ALA A 226 7.98 10.35 11.00
CA ALA A 226 9.35 10.17 10.52
C ALA A 226 9.89 11.51 9.99
N PRO A 227 11.14 11.87 10.32
CA PRO A 227 11.78 13.04 9.73
C PRO A 227 12.01 12.84 8.23
N ALA A 228 11.97 13.93 7.47
CA ALA A 228 12.36 13.89 6.06
C ALA A 228 13.84 13.51 5.93
N SER A 229 14.16 12.64 4.94
CA SER A 229 15.53 12.17 4.68
C SER A 229 16.01 12.65 3.33
N GLN A 230 17.08 13.44 3.31
CA GLN A 230 17.73 13.85 2.06
C GLN A 230 18.36 12.68 1.31
N GLU A 231 18.81 11.66 2.04
CA GLU A 231 19.34 10.43 1.43
C GLU A 231 18.25 9.70 0.66
N ARG A 232 17.08 9.50 1.28
CA ARG A 232 15.92 8.89 0.61
C ARG A 232 15.42 9.73 -0.57
N GLN A 233 15.39 11.05 -0.44
CA GLN A 233 15.03 11.94 -1.54
C GLN A 233 15.97 11.78 -2.75
N LYS A 234 17.27 11.62 -2.52
CA LYS A 234 18.24 11.36 -3.60
C LYS A 234 18.05 9.98 -4.21
N ALA A 235 17.82 8.95 -3.37
CA ALA A 235 17.60 7.58 -3.83
C ALA A 235 16.30 7.44 -4.66
N ASN A 236 15.30 8.26 -4.39
CA ASN A 236 14.01 8.28 -5.06
C ASN A 236 13.94 9.28 -6.24
N ALA A 237 15.02 9.97 -6.57
CA ALA A 237 15.05 10.91 -7.70
C ALA A 237 14.85 10.20 -9.03
N LEU A 238 14.23 10.88 -10.02
CA LEU A 238 13.95 10.29 -11.33
C LEU A 238 15.20 9.83 -12.07
N ASP A 239 16.33 10.49 -11.85
CA ASP A 239 17.64 10.15 -12.43
C ASP A 239 18.50 9.22 -11.54
N ALA A 240 17.93 8.70 -10.44
CA ALA A 240 18.57 7.68 -9.61
C ALA A 240 18.28 6.26 -10.16
N PRO A 241 19.13 5.28 -9.88
CA PRO A 241 18.85 3.88 -10.20
C PRO A 241 17.70 3.38 -9.32
N MET A 242 16.70 2.72 -9.93
CA MET A 242 15.61 2.08 -9.22
C MET A 242 15.37 0.68 -9.76
N SER A 243 15.75 -0.31 -8.97
CA SER A 243 15.48 -1.73 -9.18
C SER A 243 14.65 -2.23 -8.00
N ILE A 244 13.43 -2.64 -8.29
CA ILE A 244 12.38 -2.94 -7.31
C ILE A 244 12.23 -4.45 -7.19
N TYR A 245 12.25 -4.95 -5.96
CA TYR A 245 11.92 -6.33 -5.62
C TYR A 245 10.50 -6.38 -5.06
N GLU A 246 9.54 -6.83 -5.86
CA GLU A 246 8.14 -6.97 -5.46
C GLU A 246 7.95 -8.24 -4.64
N VAL A 247 7.36 -8.13 -3.45
CA VAL A 247 7.31 -9.19 -2.45
C VAL A 247 5.93 -9.36 -1.84
N HIS A 248 5.39 -10.57 -1.89
CA HIS A 248 4.30 -11.03 -1.02
C HIS A 248 4.90 -11.64 0.24
N LEU A 249 4.85 -10.91 1.36
CA LEU A 249 5.52 -11.29 2.60
C LEU A 249 5.09 -12.67 3.13
N GLY A 250 3.81 -13.00 2.97
CA GLY A 250 3.23 -14.25 3.46
C GLY A 250 3.70 -15.51 2.74
N SER A 251 4.39 -15.38 1.59
CA SER A 251 4.89 -16.52 0.80
C SER A 251 6.35 -16.35 0.33
N TRP A 252 7.03 -15.26 0.70
CA TRP A 252 8.45 -15.14 0.45
C TRP A 252 9.23 -16.21 1.20
N ARG A 253 8.98 -16.32 2.51
CA ARG A 253 9.51 -17.39 3.36
C ARG A 253 8.56 -17.64 4.53
N ARG A 254 8.42 -18.90 4.94
CA ARG A 254 7.68 -19.34 6.12
C ARG A 254 8.56 -20.21 7.01
N LYS A 255 8.09 -20.55 8.19
CA LYS A 255 8.74 -21.48 9.12
C LYS A 255 8.02 -22.83 9.17
N PRO A 256 8.40 -23.80 8.32
CA PRO A 256 7.76 -25.12 8.30
C PRO A 256 7.89 -25.86 9.63
N GLU A 257 9.03 -25.70 10.30
CA GLU A 257 9.35 -26.30 11.61
C GLU A 257 8.48 -25.77 12.77
N GLU A 258 7.83 -24.65 12.58
CA GLU A 258 6.93 -24.00 13.54
C GLU A 258 5.48 -23.97 13.02
N GLY A 259 5.03 -25.05 12.36
CA GLY A 259 3.66 -25.17 11.84
C GLY A 259 3.40 -24.32 10.59
N ASN A 260 4.43 -24.05 9.81
CA ASN A 260 4.36 -23.26 8.57
C ASN A 260 3.83 -21.83 8.78
N ARG A 261 4.10 -21.25 9.95
CA ARG A 261 3.69 -19.87 10.26
C ARG A 261 4.40 -18.84 9.38
N PHE A 262 3.79 -17.68 9.30
CA PHE A 262 4.43 -16.49 8.74
C PHE A 262 5.65 -16.07 9.56
N LEU A 263 6.59 -15.36 8.92
CA LEU A 263 7.63 -14.63 9.62
C LEU A 263 7.03 -13.42 10.32
N THR A 264 7.60 -13.05 11.45
CA THR A 264 7.26 -11.78 12.13
C THR A 264 7.93 -10.60 11.41
N TRP A 265 7.48 -9.37 11.70
CA TRP A 265 8.10 -8.15 11.19
C TRP A 265 9.61 -8.10 11.49
N ASP A 266 10.01 -8.49 12.69
CA ASP A 266 11.42 -8.49 13.09
C ASP A 266 12.21 -9.59 12.35
N GLU A 267 11.64 -10.79 12.15
CA GLU A 267 12.25 -11.85 11.33
C GLU A 267 12.38 -11.46 9.86
N LEU A 268 11.39 -10.75 9.31
CA LEU A 268 11.45 -10.18 7.96
C LEU A 268 12.54 -9.10 7.87
N ALA A 269 12.64 -8.23 8.85
CA ALA A 269 13.68 -7.21 8.94
C ALA A 269 15.08 -7.81 8.93
N ASP A 270 15.27 -8.92 9.63
CA ASP A 270 16.57 -9.59 9.75
C ASP A 270 16.93 -10.48 8.54
N THR A 271 15.95 -10.82 7.69
CA THR A 271 16.16 -11.74 6.57
C THR A 271 15.93 -11.11 5.21
N LEU A 272 14.79 -10.44 4.99
CA LEU A 272 14.43 -9.87 3.69
C LEU A 272 15.23 -8.60 3.37
N ALA A 273 15.42 -7.70 4.34
CA ALA A 273 16.15 -6.46 4.09
C ALA A 273 17.61 -6.71 3.69
N PRO A 274 18.40 -7.56 4.40
CA PRO A 274 19.73 -7.94 3.95
C PRO A 274 19.73 -8.69 2.61
N TYR A 275 18.77 -9.57 2.36
CA TYR A 275 18.66 -10.28 1.08
C TYR A 275 18.49 -9.31 -0.10
N ALA A 276 17.58 -8.34 0.01
CA ALA A 276 17.36 -7.36 -1.05
C ALA A 276 18.60 -6.50 -1.30
N ARG A 277 19.29 -6.03 -0.24
CA ARG A 277 20.60 -5.34 -0.35
C ARG A 277 21.63 -6.20 -1.04
N ASP A 278 21.79 -7.45 -0.61
CA ASP A 278 22.83 -8.35 -1.12
C ASP A 278 22.58 -8.70 -2.60
N MET A 279 21.31 -8.85 -2.99
CA MET A 279 20.90 -9.00 -4.38
C MET A 279 21.03 -7.71 -5.22
N GLY A 280 21.33 -6.58 -4.59
CA GLY A 280 21.51 -5.29 -5.26
C GLY A 280 20.20 -4.62 -5.66
N PHE A 281 19.05 -4.99 -5.10
CA PHE A 281 17.82 -4.22 -5.26
C PHE A 281 17.90 -2.91 -4.48
N THR A 282 17.37 -1.84 -5.07
CA THR A 282 17.34 -0.52 -4.41
C THR A 282 16.11 -0.31 -3.56
N HIS A 283 15.03 -1.02 -3.91
CA HIS A 283 13.72 -0.92 -3.23
C HIS A 283 13.09 -2.30 -3.11
N ILE A 284 12.32 -2.48 -2.04
CA ILE A 284 11.34 -3.56 -1.90
C ILE A 284 9.97 -2.93 -2.12
N GLU A 285 9.14 -3.52 -2.99
CA GLU A 285 7.72 -3.19 -3.11
C GLU A 285 6.91 -4.28 -2.41
N LEU A 286 6.21 -3.89 -1.36
CA LEU A 286 5.37 -4.80 -0.60
C LEU A 286 3.99 -4.89 -1.26
N MET A 287 3.57 -6.06 -1.70
CA MET A 287 2.17 -6.33 -1.99
C MET A 287 1.33 -5.94 -0.78
N PRO A 288 0.02 -5.64 -0.93
CA PRO A 288 -0.73 -4.91 0.10
C PRO A 288 -0.60 -5.49 1.51
N VAL A 289 -0.11 -4.68 2.45
CA VAL A 289 0.05 -5.05 3.87
C VAL A 289 -1.03 -4.44 4.76
N SER A 290 -2.03 -3.77 4.21
CA SER A 290 -3.20 -3.34 4.96
C SER A 290 -3.99 -4.56 5.46
N GLU A 291 -4.65 -4.45 6.62
CA GLU A 291 -5.42 -5.58 7.17
C GLU A 291 -6.55 -6.02 6.22
N HIS A 292 -6.63 -7.32 5.99
CA HIS A 292 -7.58 -7.93 5.07
C HIS A 292 -8.07 -9.29 5.60
N PRO A 293 -9.35 -9.68 5.31
CA PRO A 293 -9.95 -10.87 5.90
C PRO A 293 -9.51 -12.18 5.24
N PHE A 294 -9.15 -12.14 3.96
CA PHE A 294 -8.94 -13.31 3.12
C PHE A 294 -7.53 -13.35 2.52
N ASP A 295 -6.75 -14.40 2.83
CA ASP A 295 -5.38 -14.56 2.32
C ASP A 295 -5.30 -14.66 0.80
N GLY A 296 -6.29 -15.32 0.20
CA GLY A 296 -6.37 -15.49 -1.26
C GLY A 296 -6.62 -14.20 -2.03
N SER A 297 -6.89 -13.08 -1.35
CA SER A 297 -6.92 -11.75 -1.97
C SER A 297 -5.54 -11.12 -2.08
N TRP A 298 -4.50 -11.73 -1.49
CA TRP A 298 -3.12 -11.24 -1.44
C TRP A 298 -2.99 -9.84 -0.83
N GLY A 299 -4.03 -9.39 -0.12
CA GLY A 299 -4.15 -8.06 0.47
C GLY A 299 -4.92 -7.04 -0.38
N TYR A 300 -5.33 -7.37 -1.61
CA TYR A 300 -6.08 -6.45 -2.49
C TYR A 300 -7.55 -6.24 -2.09
N GLN A 301 -8.01 -6.88 -1.02
CA GLN A 301 -9.35 -6.63 -0.45
C GLN A 301 -9.22 -6.13 1.00
N PRO A 302 -8.64 -4.94 1.23
CA PRO A 302 -8.39 -4.43 2.58
C PRO A 302 -9.68 -3.96 3.26
N ILE A 303 -9.77 -4.25 4.57
CA ILE A 303 -10.84 -3.73 5.45
C ILE A 303 -10.33 -2.71 6.45
N GLY A 304 -9.03 -2.75 6.77
CA GLY A 304 -8.37 -1.84 7.71
C GLY A 304 -7.22 -1.12 7.04
N ILE A 305 -7.50 -0.09 6.22
CA ILE A 305 -6.47 0.57 5.41
C ILE A 305 -5.45 1.38 6.22
N TYR A 306 -5.73 1.66 7.51
CA TYR A 306 -4.80 2.29 8.45
C TYR A 306 -4.05 1.29 9.33
N SER A 307 -4.39 0.00 9.25
CA SER A 307 -3.79 -1.06 10.08
C SER A 307 -2.83 -1.92 9.24
N PRO A 308 -1.53 -1.98 9.57
CA PRO A 308 -0.68 -3.04 9.06
C PRO A 308 -1.26 -4.39 9.46
N THR A 309 -1.26 -5.36 8.55
CA THR A 309 -1.86 -6.66 8.81
C THR A 309 -1.26 -7.33 10.05
N SER A 310 -2.13 -7.87 10.88
CA SER A 310 -1.77 -8.60 12.10
C SER A 310 -1.01 -9.92 11.87
N ARG A 311 -0.97 -10.40 10.62
CA ARG A 311 -0.31 -11.66 10.21
C ARG A 311 1.16 -11.73 10.60
N PHE A 312 1.85 -10.59 10.58
CA PHE A 312 3.29 -10.50 10.82
C PHE A 312 3.63 -9.88 12.19
N GLY A 313 2.64 -9.52 12.99
CA GLY A 313 2.80 -8.95 14.32
C GLY A 313 2.09 -7.60 14.50
N ASP A 314 2.58 -6.80 15.45
CA ASP A 314 1.99 -5.53 15.82
C ASP A 314 2.37 -4.37 14.87
N ALA A 315 1.60 -3.29 14.92
CA ALA A 315 1.83 -2.10 14.10
C ALA A 315 3.22 -1.45 14.31
N PRO A 316 3.77 -1.33 15.53
CA PRO A 316 5.14 -0.87 15.73
C PRO A 316 6.20 -1.75 15.06
N GLY A 317 5.95 -3.05 14.91
CA GLY A 317 6.84 -3.98 14.22
C GLY A 317 7.03 -3.64 12.76
N PHE A 318 5.96 -3.24 12.06
CA PHE A 318 6.07 -2.79 10.67
C PHE A 318 6.98 -1.56 10.55
N ARG A 319 6.88 -0.60 11.48
CA ARG A 319 7.79 0.55 11.49
C ARG A 319 9.25 0.12 11.66
N ARG A 320 9.56 -0.81 12.58
CA ARG A 320 10.92 -1.34 12.75
C ARG A 320 11.43 -2.04 11.49
N PHE A 321 10.55 -2.77 10.78
CA PHE A 321 10.90 -3.40 9.51
C PHE A 321 11.34 -2.35 8.47
N VAL A 322 10.57 -1.27 8.28
CA VAL A 322 10.92 -0.19 7.34
C VAL A 322 12.24 0.50 7.75
N ASP A 323 12.40 0.83 9.03
CA ASP A 323 13.61 1.44 9.54
C ASP A 323 14.85 0.53 9.33
N ARG A 324 14.68 -0.80 9.43
CA ARG A 324 15.75 -1.76 9.11
C ARG A 324 16.07 -1.78 7.61
N CYS A 325 15.07 -1.76 6.73
CA CYS A 325 15.31 -1.65 5.29
C CYS A 325 16.14 -0.41 4.96
N HIS A 326 15.79 0.74 5.53
CA HIS A 326 16.54 1.98 5.36
C HIS A 326 17.98 1.88 5.89
N ALA A 327 18.19 1.23 7.03
CA ALA A 327 19.52 0.99 7.58
C ALA A 327 20.40 0.11 6.67
N GLU A 328 19.80 -0.76 5.86
CA GLU A 328 20.45 -1.55 4.82
C GLU A 328 20.58 -0.79 3.47
N GLY A 329 20.14 0.46 3.41
CA GLY A 329 20.14 1.27 2.18
C GLY A 329 19.02 0.94 1.18
N VAL A 330 18.03 0.14 1.59
CA VAL A 330 16.92 -0.32 0.74
C VAL A 330 15.67 0.50 1.05
N GLY A 331 15.03 1.07 0.02
CA GLY A 331 13.74 1.75 0.13
C GLY A 331 12.57 0.78 0.24
N VAL A 332 11.44 1.27 0.73
CA VAL A 332 10.21 0.48 0.83
C VAL A 332 9.09 1.19 0.11
N LEU A 333 8.54 0.55 -0.91
CA LEU A 333 7.31 0.96 -1.60
C LEU A 333 6.16 0.11 -1.07
N LEU A 334 5.00 0.71 -0.96
CA LEU A 334 3.79 0.02 -0.51
C LEU A 334 2.78 -0.05 -1.64
N ASP A 335 2.29 -1.25 -1.93
CA ASP A 335 1.15 -1.42 -2.81
C ASP A 335 -0.13 -0.99 -2.06
N TRP A 336 -0.75 0.07 -2.56
CA TRP A 336 -1.86 0.79 -1.93
C TRP A 336 -3.12 0.69 -2.78
N VAL A 337 -4.22 0.27 -2.14
CA VAL A 337 -5.49 -0.06 -2.79
C VAL A 337 -6.56 0.98 -2.45
N PRO A 338 -6.62 2.14 -3.12
CA PRO A 338 -7.65 3.16 -2.89
C PRO A 338 -8.90 3.01 -3.77
N ALA A 339 -8.92 2.04 -4.68
CA ALA A 339 -10.00 1.91 -5.66
C ALA A 339 -11.24 1.25 -5.07
N HIS A 340 -11.07 0.24 -4.24
CA HIS A 340 -12.16 -0.64 -3.81
C HIS A 340 -11.90 -1.28 -2.44
N PHE A 341 -12.95 -1.90 -1.86
CA PHE A 341 -12.89 -2.65 -0.60
C PHE A 341 -13.93 -3.78 -0.59
N PRO A 342 -13.74 -4.83 0.23
CA PRO A 342 -14.64 -5.99 0.26
C PRO A 342 -15.98 -5.68 0.92
N THR A 343 -16.97 -6.57 0.70
CA THR A 343 -18.35 -6.43 1.18
C THR A 343 -18.56 -6.92 2.61
N ASP A 344 -17.51 -7.29 3.33
CA ASP A 344 -17.57 -7.80 4.70
C ASP A 344 -18.34 -6.85 5.63
N THR A 345 -19.32 -7.38 6.35
CA THR A 345 -20.29 -6.58 7.12
C THR A 345 -19.67 -5.86 8.32
N HIS A 346 -18.52 -6.34 8.83
CA HIS A 346 -17.77 -5.68 9.89
C HIS A 346 -16.83 -4.56 9.40
N GLY A 347 -16.64 -4.45 8.08
CA GLY A 347 -15.86 -3.40 7.43
C GLY A 347 -16.68 -2.16 7.07
N LEU A 348 -16.28 -1.49 5.98
CA LEU A 348 -16.82 -0.21 5.55
C LEU A 348 -18.18 -0.31 4.84
N SER A 349 -18.57 -1.49 4.34
CA SER A 349 -19.82 -1.71 3.62
C SER A 349 -21.04 -1.29 4.45
N ASN A 350 -21.89 -0.42 3.90
CA ASN A 350 -23.07 0.12 4.57
C ASN A 350 -22.77 0.56 6.03
N PHE A 351 -21.73 1.36 6.22
CA PHE A 351 -21.09 1.55 7.52
C PHE A 351 -22.04 2.07 8.61
N ASP A 352 -22.84 3.08 8.31
CA ASP A 352 -23.81 3.67 9.24
C ASP A 352 -25.27 3.32 8.90
N GLY A 353 -25.47 2.28 8.10
CA GLY A 353 -26.75 1.87 7.54
C GLY A 353 -27.06 2.48 6.18
N THR A 354 -26.11 3.25 5.64
CA THR A 354 -26.18 3.83 4.29
C THR A 354 -24.90 3.49 3.51
N GLN A 355 -24.88 3.74 2.21
CA GLN A 355 -23.67 3.69 1.38
C GLN A 355 -22.81 4.92 1.72
N LEU A 356 -22.08 4.83 2.85
CA LEU A 356 -21.31 5.96 3.38
C LEU A 356 -20.00 6.13 2.64
N TYR A 357 -19.24 5.06 2.46
CA TYR A 357 -17.94 5.04 1.80
C TYR A 357 -18.02 4.68 0.32
N GLU A 358 -19.02 3.93 -0.09
CA GLU A 358 -19.25 3.47 -1.46
C GLU A 358 -20.26 4.32 -2.22
N TYR A 359 -20.25 4.22 -3.55
CA TYR A 359 -21.34 4.77 -4.38
C TYR A 359 -22.63 3.97 -4.19
N ALA A 360 -23.76 4.68 -4.19
CA ALA A 360 -25.07 4.06 -3.96
C ALA A 360 -25.60 3.28 -5.18
N ASP A 361 -25.31 3.73 -6.39
CA ASP A 361 -25.68 3.02 -7.62
C ASP A 361 -24.69 1.89 -7.89
N PRO A 362 -25.11 0.61 -7.96
CA PRO A 362 -24.21 -0.51 -8.23
C PRO A 362 -23.45 -0.41 -9.55
N ARG A 363 -23.96 0.35 -10.52
CA ARG A 363 -23.29 0.62 -11.78
C ARG A 363 -22.05 1.53 -11.63
N GLU A 364 -21.92 2.21 -10.50
CA GLU A 364 -20.77 3.02 -10.12
C GLU A 364 -20.03 2.43 -8.92
N GLY A 365 -20.75 1.73 -8.04
CA GLY A 365 -20.31 1.35 -6.70
C GLY A 365 -19.86 -0.12 -6.55
N PHE A 366 -19.90 -0.94 -7.61
CA PHE A 366 -19.58 -2.36 -7.48
C PHE A 366 -18.75 -2.89 -8.66
N HIS A 367 -17.60 -3.52 -8.37
CA HIS A 367 -16.78 -4.26 -9.33
C HIS A 367 -17.28 -5.70 -9.43
N GLN A 368 -17.80 -6.08 -10.61
CA GLN A 368 -18.32 -7.43 -10.85
C GLN A 368 -17.21 -8.50 -10.89
N ASP A 369 -16.04 -8.17 -11.42
CA ASP A 369 -14.91 -9.09 -11.56
C ASP A 369 -14.28 -9.45 -10.21
N TRP A 370 -14.27 -8.52 -9.25
CA TRP A 370 -13.60 -8.67 -7.96
C TRP A 370 -14.57 -8.84 -6.78
N ASN A 371 -15.88 -8.70 -7.01
CA ASN A 371 -16.92 -8.70 -5.96
C ASN A 371 -16.64 -7.67 -4.85
N THR A 372 -16.18 -6.49 -5.20
CA THR A 372 -15.79 -5.42 -4.28
C THR A 372 -16.64 -4.17 -4.49
N LEU A 373 -16.77 -3.38 -3.43
CA LEU A 373 -17.38 -2.05 -3.46
C LEU A 373 -16.34 -1.01 -3.90
N ILE A 374 -16.81 0.04 -4.59
CA ILE A 374 -15.96 1.14 -5.09
C ILE A 374 -16.13 2.34 -4.17
N TYR A 375 -15.00 2.90 -3.70
CA TYR A 375 -15.01 4.12 -2.91
C TYR A 375 -15.64 5.29 -3.66
N ASN A 376 -16.58 5.98 -3.00
CA ASN A 376 -17.18 7.20 -3.53
C ASN A 376 -16.21 8.39 -3.34
N VAL A 377 -15.19 8.48 -4.17
CA VAL A 377 -14.21 9.57 -4.14
C VAL A 377 -14.78 10.93 -4.56
N GLY A 378 -15.99 10.98 -5.07
CA GLY A 378 -16.76 12.21 -5.29
C GLY A 378 -17.29 12.81 -3.98
N ARG A 379 -17.36 12.02 -2.88
CA ARG A 379 -17.65 12.53 -1.55
C ARG A 379 -16.38 13.05 -0.92
N THR A 380 -16.41 14.32 -0.49
CA THR A 380 -15.23 15.03 0.01
C THR A 380 -14.58 14.32 1.20
N GLU A 381 -15.38 13.80 2.13
CA GLU A 381 -14.90 13.08 3.32
C GLU A 381 -14.23 11.75 2.94
N VAL A 382 -14.73 11.03 1.95
CA VAL A 382 -14.14 9.76 1.45
C VAL A 382 -12.84 10.05 0.69
N SER A 383 -12.85 11.06 -0.18
CA SER A 383 -11.62 11.52 -0.84
C SER A 383 -10.56 11.91 0.20
N ASN A 384 -10.96 12.63 1.25
CA ASN A 384 -10.05 13.04 2.32
C ASN A 384 -9.55 11.85 3.16
N PHE A 385 -10.42 10.87 3.45
CA PHE A 385 -10.06 9.63 4.14
C PHE A 385 -8.93 8.89 3.43
N LEU A 386 -9.00 8.79 2.09
CA LEU A 386 -7.98 8.11 1.28
C LEU A 386 -6.71 8.95 1.15
N VAL A 387 -6.79 10.27 0.91
CA VAL A 387 -5.60 11.15 0.85
C VAL A 387 -4.84 11.13 2.17
N ALA A 388 -5.57 11.22 3.29
CA ALA A 388 -4.97 11.12 4.62
C ALA A 388 -4.33 9.76 4.87
N ASN A 389 -4.90 8.68 4.34
CA ASN A 389 -4.32 7.34 4.41
C ASN A 389 -2.99 7.24 3.65
N ALA A 390 -2.91 7.83 2.46
CA ALA A 390 -1.64 7.91 1.73
C ALA A 390 -0.55 8.63 2.56
N LEU A 391 -0.87 9.79 3.14
CA LEU A 391 0.04 10.52 4.03
C LEU A 391 0.42 9.71 5.27
N TYR A 392 -0.53 8.99 5.86
CA TYR A 392 -0.30 8.18 7.06
C TYR A 392 0.79 7.13 6.84
N TRP A 393 0.77 6.38 5.75
CA TRP A 393 1.80 5.42 5.43
C TRP A 393 3.17 6.07 5.22
N LEU A 394 3.20 7.19 4.50
CA LEU A 394 4.43 7.94 4.23
C LEU A 394 5.02 8.62 5.48
N GLU A 395 4.16 9.16 6.36
CA GLU A 395 4.62 9.91 7.53
C GLU A 395 4.90 9.03 8.74
N ARG A 396 3.99 8.07 9.02
CA ARG A 396 4.04 7.29 10.26
C ARG A 396 4.87 6.04 10.12
N TYR A 397 4.88 5.43 8.95
CA TYR A 397 5.70 4.25 8.68
C TYR A 397 6.95 4.55 7.84
N ASN A 398 7.10 5.79 7.36
CA ASN A 398 8.28 6.24 6.61
C ASN A 398 8.55 5.42 5.34
N VAL A 399 7.50 4.90 4.68
CA VAL A 399 7.67 4.24 3.39
C VAL A 399 8.10 5.26 2.33
N ASP A 400 8.86 4.84 1.33
CA ASP A 400 9.45 5.68 0.29
C ASP A 400 8.48 6.04 -0.83
N GLY A 401 7.38 5.33 -0.93
CA GLY A 401 6.38 5.61 -1.94
C GLY A 401 5.22 4.64 -1.93
N LEU A 402 4.25 4.94 -2.80
CA LEU A 402 3.04 4.17 -2.98
C LEU A 402 2.91 3.72 -4.44
N ARG A 403 2.76 2.42 -4.66
CA ARG A 403 2.24 1.90 -5.91
C ARG A 403 0.73 1.88 -5.79
N VAL A 404 0.04 2.60 -6.65
CA VAL A 404 -1.41 2.74 -6.63
C VAL A 404 -2.02 1.67 -7.53
N ASP A 405 -2.74 0.75 -6.88
CA ASP A 405 -3.40 -0.38 -7.51
C ASP A 405 -4.56 0.05 -8.41
N ALA A 406 -4.72 -0.65 -9.53
CA ALA A 406 -5.90 -0.60 -10.41
C ALA A 406 -6.33 0.82 -10.84
N VAL A 407 -5.38 1.72 -11.11
CA VAL A 407 -5.68 3.11 -11.53
C VAL A 407 -6.58 3.14 -12.77
N ALA A 408 -6.40 2.23 -13.73
CA ALA A 408 -7.27 2.11 -14.89
C ALA A 408 -8.75 1.95 -14.52
N SER A 409 -9.06 1.17 -13.50
CA SER A 409 -10.43 0.97 -13.00
C SER A 409 -11.04 2.22 -12.37
N MET A 410 -10.19 3.10 -11.84
CA MET A 410 -10.61 4.38 -11.26
C MET A 410 -10.88 5.43 -12.34
N LEU A 411 -10.09 5.44 -13.42
CA LEU A 411 -10.16 6.47 -14.46
C LEU A 411 -11.41 6.35 -15.37
N TYR A 412 -11.96 5.15 -15.48
CA TYR A 412 -13.02 4.88 -16.46
C TYR A 412 -14.24 4.21 -15.79
N ARG A 413 -15.41 4.85 -15.98
CA ARG A 413 -16.70 4.37 -15.47
C ARG A 413 -17.20 3.11 -16.15
N ASP A 414 -16.73 2.83 -17.38
CA ASP A 414 -17.04 1.65 -18.18
C ASP A 414 -16.02 0.51 -18.03
N TYR A 415 -15.07 0.62 -17.11
CA TYR A 415 -14.05 -0.42 -16.88
C TYR A 415 -14.70 -1.76 -16.55
N SER A 416 -14.35 -2.81 -17.33
CA SER A 416 -14.94 -4.18 -17.23
C SER A 416 -16.46 -4.25 -17.26
N ARG A 417 -17.15 -3.27 -17.89
CA ARG A 417 -18.60 -3.19 -17.96
C ARG A 417 -19.10 -3.21 -19.39
N LYS A 418 -20.26 -3.84 -19.60
CA LYS A 418 -20.94 -3.83 -20.88
C LYS A 418 -21.73 -2.54 -21.08
N HIS A 419 -22.16 -2.31 -22.31
CA HIS A 419 -23.04 -1.19 -22.63
C HIS A 419 -24.32 -1.26 -21.78
N GLY A 420 -24.65 -0.14 -21.10
CA GLY A 420 -25.80 -0.04 -20.19
C GLY A 420 -25.53 -0.47 -18.73
N GLU A 421 -24.36 -1.04 -18.41
CA GLU A 421 -23.99 -1.43 -17.06
C GLU A 421 -23.16 -0.38 -16.30
N TRP A 422 -23.04 0.81 -16.85
CA TRP A 422 -22.30 1.93 -16.24
C TRP A 422 -23.06 3.25 -16.43
N VAL A 423 -22.68 4.27 -15.64
CA VAL A 423 -23.29 5.60 -15.65
C VAL A 423 -22.30 6.58 -16.25
N PRO A 424 -22.64 7.29 -17.35
CA PRO A 424 -21.78 8.32 -17.93
C PRO A 424 -21.52 9.47 -16.94
N ASN A 425 -20.40 10.15 -17.11
CA ASN A 425 -20.09 11.37 -16.36
C ASN A 425 -21.06 12.53 -16.77
N VAL A 426 -20.95 13.67 -16.10
CA VAL A 426 -21.80 14.85 -16.32
C VAL A 426 -21.75 15.42 -17.73
N HIS A 427 -20.77 15.04 -18.54
CA HIS A 427 -20.60 15.43 -19.95
C HIS A 427 -20.99 14.31 -20.91
N GLY A 428 -21.47 13.16 -20.41
CA GLY A 428 -21.84 12.01 -21.22
C GLY A 428 -20.65 11.10 -21.60
N GLY A 429 -19.44 11.37 -21.09
CA GLY A 429 -18.24 10.60 -21.32
C GLY A 429 -18.07 9.44 -20.36
N ARG A 430 -17.05 8.60 -20.60
CA ARG A 430 -16.72 7.44 -19.80
C ARG A 430 -15.69 7.72 -18.69
N GLU A 431 -14.99 8.84 -18.76
CA GLU A 431 -13.98 9.23 -17.77
C GLU A 431 -14.64 9.51 -16.42
N ASN A 432 -14.06 8.97 -15.35
CA ASN A 432 -14.46 9.26 -13.98
C ASN A 432 -13.76 10.53 -13.49
N LEU A 433 -14.45 11.68 -13.67
CA LEU A 433 -13.88 12.98 -13.37
C LEU A 433 -13.56 13.17 -11.89
N GLU A 434 -14.36 12.57 -11.01
CA GLU A 434 -14.16 12.60 -9.56
C GLU A 434 -12.88 11.85 -9.16
N ALA A 435 -12.66 10.66 -9.73
CA ALA A 435 -11.45 9.88 -9.48
C ALA A 435 -10.20 10.55 -10.08
N ILE A 436 -10.30 11.14 -11.27
CA ILE A 436 -9.21 11.94 -11.85
C ILE A 436 -8.83 13.11 -10.94
N SER A 437 -9.83 13.82 -10.41
CA SER A 437 -9.60 14.92 -9.47
C SER A 437 -8.97 14.44 -8.16
N PHE A 438 -9.46 13.30 -7.63
CA PHE A 438 -8.88 12.66 -6.44
C PHE A 438 -7.41 12.29 -6.63
N LEU A 439 -7.06 11.62 -7.74
CA LEU A 439 -5.68 11.19 -8.02
C LEU A 439 -4.73 12.40 -8.16
N LYS A 440 -5.17 13.46 -8.84
CA LYS A 440 -4.39 14.70 -8.94
C LYS A 440 -4.15 15.31 -7.56
N ARG A 441 -5.22 15.49 -6.77
CA ARG A 441 -5.14 16.03 -5.40
C ARG A 441 -4.22 15.18 -4.52
N MET A 442 -4.34 13.86 -4.58
CA MET A 442 -3.49 12.94 -3.81
C MET A 442 -2.00 13.15 -4.15
N ASN A 443 -1.65 13.17 -5.44
CA ASN A 443 -0.27 13.37 -5.88
C ASN A 443 0.27 14.76 -5.52
N GLU A 444 -0.54 15.82 -5.62
CA GLU A 444 -0.16 17.18 -5.21
C GLU A 444 0.12 17.26 -3.71
N ILE A 445 -0.74 16.67 -2.90
CA ILE A 445 -0.58 16.67 -1.43
C ILE A 445 0.63 15.83 -1.03
N VAL A 446 0.79 14.63 -1.59
CA VAL A 446 1.97 13.78 -1.33
C VAL A 446 3.25 14.52 -1.71
N GLY A 447 3.32 15.12 -2.90
CA GLY A 447 4.48 15.88 -3.35
C GLY A 447 4.79 17.10 -2.47
N GLY A 448 3.75 17.79 -1.97
CA GLY A 448 3.89 18.95 -1.10
C GLY A 448 4.31 18.62 0.34
N GLU A 449 3.72 17.58 0.92
CA GLU A 449 3.95 17.18 2.33
C GLU A 449 5.16 16.24 2.49
N ARG A 450 5.45 15.40 1.48
CA ARG A 450 6.48 14.36 1.51
C ARG A 450 7.28 14.30 0.20
N ALA A 451 7.99 15.39 -0.12
CA ALA A 451 8.77 15.55 -1.35
C ALA A 451 9.84 14.47 -1.61
N GLN A 452 10.15 13.64 -0.62
CA GLN A 452 11.03 12.48 -0.75
C GLN A 452 10.31 11.23 -1.26
N ALA A 453 8.98 11.19 -1.21
CA ALA A 453 8.20 10.02 -1.59
C ALA A 453 7.88 10.02 -3.09
N VAL A 454 7.70 8.82 -3.64
CA VAL A 454 7.29 8.63 -5.03
C VAL A 454 5.94 7.94 -5.12
N THR A 455 5.23 8.18 -6.21
CA THR A 455 3.98 7.48 -6.52
C THR A 455 4.09 6.80 -7.87
N LEU A 456 3.67 5.54 -7.94
CA LEU A 456 3.70 4.71 -9.13
C LEU A 456 2.26 4.31 -9.49
N ALA A 457 1.85 4.47 -10.76
CA ALA A 457 0.52 4.07 -11.20
C ALA A 457 0.56 2.71 -11.89
N GLU A 458 -0.27 1.78 -11.43
CA GLU A 458 -0.67 0.65 -12.26
C GLU A 458 -1.80 1.10 -13.18
N GLU A 459 -1.43 1.48 -14.39
CA GLU A 459 -2.36 1.98 -15.40
C GLU A 459 -2.06 1.34 -16.75
N SER A 460 -2.96 0.50 -17.23
CA SER A 460 -2.78 -0.34 -18.43
C SER A 460 -3.40 0.26 -19.71
N THR A 461 -4.11 1.39 -19.61
CA THR A 461 -4.79 2.00 -20.75
C THR A 461 -3.92 3.06 -21.45
N ALA A 462 -4.46 3.64 -22.50
CA ALA A 462 -3.85 4.76 -23.22
C ALA A 462 -4.18 6.14 -22.59
N PHE A 463 -4.55 6.20 -21.31
CA PHE A 463 -4.78 7.48 -20.62
C PHE A 463 -3.49 8.30 -20.64
N PRO A 464 -3.53 9.56 -21.15
CA PRO A 464 -2.32 10.33 -21.39
C PRO A 464 -1.80 11.01 -20.13
N ALA A 465 -0.49 11.25 -20.10
CA ALA A 465 0.18 12.11 -19.12
C ALA A 465 -0.02 11.65 -17.64
N VAL A 466 -0.09 10.34 -17.40
CA VAL A 466 -0.23 9.78 -16.06
C VAL A 466 0.94 10.22 -15.16
N SER A 467 2.18 10.16 -15.69
CA SER A 467 3.40 10.55 -14.98
C SER A 467 3.89 11.96 -15.34
N ARG A 468 2.97 12.84 -15.73
CA ARG A 468 3.28 14.26 -15.95
C ARG A 468 2.69 15.12 -14.85
N PRO A 469 3.31 16.26 -14.52
CA PRO A 469 2.84 17.15 -13.47
C PRO A 469 1.40 17.62 -13.69
N THR A 470 0.66 17.82 -12.62
CA THR A 470 -0.75 18.25 -12.64
C THR A 470 -0.92 19.63 -13.32
N TYR A 471 0.01 20.56 -13.09
CA TYR A 471 0.00 21.88 -13.74
C TYR A 471 0.20 21.81 -15.28
N ALA A 472 0.76 20.69 -15.78
CA ALA A 472 0.87 20.40 -17.21
C ALA A 472 -0.30 19.55 -17.75
N GLY A 473 -1.34 19.34 -16.94
CA GLY A 473 -2.53 18.56 -17.29
C GLY A 473 -2.45 17.08 -16.91
N GLY A 474 -1.31 16.59 -16.40
CA GLY A 474 -1.11 15.21 -16.01
C GLY A 474 -1.80 14.81 -14.70
N LEU A 475 -1.66 13.54 -14.30
CA LEU A 475 -2.17 13.04 -13.03
C LEU A 475 -1.21 13.25 -11.85
N GLY A 476 0.07 13.57 -12.10
CA GLY A 476 1.07 13.89 -11.10
C GLY A 476 1.81 12.69 -10.50
N PHE A 477 1.65 11.49 -11.04
CA PHE A 477 2.46 10.33 -10.63
C PHE A 477 3.93 10.53 -11.00
N HIS A 478 4.83 9.93 -10.26
CA HIS A 478 6.25 9.90 -10.60
C HIS A 478 6.53 8.88 -11.69
N TYR A 479 5.86 7.72 -11.63
CA TYR A 479 6.06 6.61 -12.56
C TYR A 479 4.73 5.97 -12.98
N LYS A 480 4.78 5.27 -14.11
CA LYS A 480 3.72 4.40 -14.62
C LYS A 480 4.30 3.03 -14.97
N TRP A 481 3.63 1.95 -14.63
CA TRP A 481 3.99 0.61 -15.11
C TRP A 481 3.81 0.51 -16.62
N ASN A 482 4.81 -0.03 -17.32
CA ASN A 482 4.75 -0.25 -18.77
C ASN A 482 4.18 -1.64 -19.09
N MET A 483 2.87 -1.78 -18.97
CA MET A 483 2.17 -3.04 -19.24
C MET A 483 2.28 -3.45 -20.73
N GLY A 484 2.35 -2.49 -21.66
CA GLY A 484 2.55 -2.74 -23.10
C GLY A 484 3.90 -3.40 -23.38
N TRP A 485 4.98 -2.85 -22.84
CA TRP A 485 6.33 -3.44 -22.96
C TRP A 485 6.37 -4.86 -22.38
N MET A 486 5.81 -5.06 -21.20
CA MET A 486 5.76 -6.36 -20.55
C MET A 486 5.04 -7.40 -21.42
N HIS A 487 3.83 -7.05 -21.91
CA HIS A 487 3.02 -7.95 -22.73
C HIS A 487 3.72 -8.33 -24.05
N ASP A 488 4.22 -7.32 -24.79
CA ASP A 488 4.86 -7.52 -26.10
C ASP A 488 6.13 -8.35 -25.98
N THR A 489 7.00 -8.00 -25.03
CA THR A 489 8.27 -8.70 -24.87
C THR A 489 8.11 -10.13 -24.34
N LEU A 490 7.16 -10.37 -23.42
CA LEU A 490 6.84 -11.75 -22.98
C LEU A 490 6.21 -12.57 -24.10
N SER A 491 5.33 -11.99 -24.93
CA SER A 491 4.78 -12.64 -26.11
C SER A 491 5.89 -13.10 -27.07
N TYR A 492 6.85 -12.21 -27.35
CA TYR A 492 8.01 -12.53 -28.20
C TYR A 492 8.88 -13.62 -27.58
N MET A 493 9.22 -13.50 -26.30
CA MET A 493 10.11 -14.45 -25.62
C MET A 493 9.49 -15.87 -25.50
N ALA A 494 8.18 -15.97 -25.41
CA ALA A 494 7.46 -17.25 -25.39
C ALA A 494 7.47 -17.98 -26.73
N ARG A 495 7.80 -17.29 -27.83
CA ARG A 495 7.87 -17.93 -29.17
C ARG A 495 9.12 -18.76 -29.32
N ASP A 496 9.00 -19.88 -30.03
CA ASP A 496 10.16 -20.62 -30.48
C ASP A 496 11.09 -19.70 -31.30
N PRO A 497 12.42 -19.71 -31.02
CA PRO A 497 13.38 -18.84 -31.69
C PRO A 497 13.33 -18.89 -33.23
N LEU A 498 12.92 -20.03 -33.81
CA LEU A 498 12.74 -20.17 -35.27
C LEU A 498 11.75 -19.17 -35.86
N TYR A 499 10.71 -18.78 -35.10
CA TYR A 499 9.65 -17.88 -35.56
C TYR A 499 9.87 -16.42 -35.14
N ARG A 500 10.81 -16.13 -34.27
CA ARG A 500 11.06 -14.79 -33.70
C ARG A 500 11.34 -13.74 -34.76
N LYS A 501 11.98 -14.10 -35.85
CA LYS A 501 12.24 -13.20 -36.98
C LYS A 501 10.98 -12.57 -37.57
N HIS A 502 9.85 -13.24 -37.51
CA HIS A 502 8.55 -12.74 -38.00
C HIS A 502 7.84 -11.84 -36.99
N HIS A 503 8.35 -11.74 -35.77
CA HIS A 503 7.79 -11.00 -34.65
C HIS A 503 8.76 -9.97 -34.06
N HIS A 504 9.83 -9.68 -34.74
CA HIS A 504 10.92 -8.81 -34.29
C HIS A 504 10.40 -7.43 -33.81
N GLY A 505 9.34 -6.93 -34.43
CA GLY A 505 8.67 -5.70 -34.05
C GLY A 505 8.10 -5.69 -32.63
N GLU A 506 7.76 -6.84 -32.04
CA GLU A 506 7.26 -6.93 -30.66
C GLU A 506 8.32 -6.45 -29.64
N MET A 507 9.62 -6.68 -29.92
CA MET A 507 10.71 -6.22 -29.06
C MET A 507 11.05 -4.73 -29.23
N THR A 508 10.72 -4.14 -30.37
CA THR A 508 11.10 -2.76 -30.71
C THR A 508 9.95 -1.77 -30.55
N PHE A 509 8.71 -2.24 -30.57
CA PHE A 509 7.52 -1.39 -30.53
C PHE A 509 7.44 -0.53 -29.25
N GLY A 510 7.85 -1.05 -28.11
CA GLY A 510 7.90 -0.33 -26.84
C GLY A 510 8.68 1.00 -26.92
N MET A 511 9.69 1.09 -27.79
CA MET A 511 10.47 2.32 -27.96
C MET A 511 9.71 3.45 -28.66
N VAL A 512 8.62 3.17 -29.37
CA VAL A 512 7.78 4.19 -30.02
C VAL A 512 7.14 5.12 -28.99
N TYR A 513 6.87 4.62 -27.78
CA TYR A 513 6.22 5.39 -26.72
C TYR A 513 7.03 5.45 -25.40
N ALA A 514 8.25 4.89 -25.38
CA ALA A 514 9.08 4.76 -24.18
C ALA A 514 9.30 6.08 -23.41
N PHE A 515 9.21 7.23 -24.07
CA PHE A 515 9.44 8.54 -23.48
C PHE A 515 8.16 9.37 -23.28
N ASN A 516 6.99 8.77 -23.53
CA ASN A 516 5.71 9.45 -23.28
C ASN A 516 5.40 9.56 -21.78
N GLU A 517 5.86 8.58 -21.01
CA GLU A 517 5.70 8.50 -19.56
C GLU A 517 7.04 8.15 -18.89
N ASN A 518 7.11 8.27 -17.58
CA ASN A 518 8.22 7.77 -16.79
C ASN A 518 7.94 6.31 -16.44
N PHE A 519 8.42 5.38 -17.25
CA PHE A 519 8.04 3.99 -17.14
C PHE A 519 8.88 3.20 -16.14
N VAL A 520 8.18 2.31 -15.40
CA VAL A 520 8.76 1.14 -14.75
C VAL A 520 8.46 -0.07 -15.63
N LEU A 521 9.42 -0.95 -15.83
CA LEU A 521 9.29 -2.19 -16.59
C LEU A 521 8.87 -3.31 -15.61
N PRO A 522 7.58 -3.71 -15.56
CA PRO A 522 7.11 -4.63 -14.56
C PRO A 522 7.18 -6.08 -15.05
N LEU A 523 7.90 -6.92 -14.33
CA LEU A 523 7.71 -8.37 -14.34
C LEU A 523 7.11 -8.75 -12.98
N SER A 524 5.82 -8.45 -12.81
CA SER A 524 5.12 -8.47 -11.54
C SER A 524 4.54 -9.85 -11.19
N HIS A 525 3.91 -9.92 -10.01
CA HIS A 525 3.18 -11.11 -9.54
C HIS A 525 2.10 -11.58 -10.52
N ASP A 526 1.42 -10.67 -11.22
CA ASP A 526 0.35 -11.00 -12.17
C ASP A 526 0.82 -11.88 -13.33
N GLU A 527 2.11 -11.84 -13.65
CA GLU A 527 2.66 -12.61 -14.76
C GLU A 527 2.99 -14.06 -14.40
N VAL A 528 2.92 -14.44 -13.13
CA VAL A 528 3.33 -15.77 -12.65
C VAL A 528 2.24 -16.49 -11.87
N VAL A 529 0.97 -16.15 -12.12
CA VAL A 529 -0.21 -16.75 -11.47
C VAL A 529 -1.31 -17.10 -12.49
N HIS A 530 -2.35 -17.77 -12.04
CA HIS A 530 -3.59 -18.04 -12.77
C HIS A 530 -3.41 -18.79 -14.09
N GLY A 531 -2.51 -19.78 -14.13
CA GLY A 531 -2.25 -20.60 -15.30
C GLY A 531 -1.32 -19.95 -16.32
N LYS A 532 -0.71 -18.81 -15.98
CA LYS A 532 0.27 -18.14 -16.84
C LYS A 532 1.66 -18.79 -16.82
N GLY A 533 1.94 -19.70 -15.86
CA GLY A 533 3.25 -20.34 -15.65
C GLY A 533 4.27 -19.40 -15.00
N SER A 534 5.42 -19.96 -14.56
CA SER A 534 6.54 -19.16 -14.08
C SER A 534 7.27 -18.44 -15.22
N MET A 535 8.11 -17.45 -14.92
CA MET A 535 8.94 -16.79 -15.95
C MET A 535 9.81 -17.79 -16.72
N LEU A 536 10.40 -18.77 -16.03
CA LEU A 536 11.18 -19.82 -16.68
C LEU A 536 10.33 -20.70 -17.61
N ASN A 537 9.10 -21.05 -17.19
CA ASN A 537 8.23 -21.93 -17.99
C ASN A 537 7.59 -21.24 -19.19
N LYS A 538 7.58 -19.90 -19.25
CA LYS A 538 7.23 -19.16 -20.47
C LYS A 538 8.28 -19.30 -21.57
N MET A 539 9.53 -19.60 -21.22
CA MET A 539 10.63 -19.72 -22.17
C MET A 539 10.57 -21.05 -22.93
N PRO A 540 10.72 -21.03 -24.27
CA PRO A 540 10.68 -22.21 -25.11
C PRO A 540 12.00 -23.02 -25.05
N GLY A 541 11.93 -24.24 -25.58
CA GLY A 541 13.08 -25.11 -25.78
C GLY A 541 13.33 -26.09 -24.65
N ASP A 542 14.50 -26.71 -24.67
CA ASP A 542 14.98 -27.61 -23.64
C ASP A 542 15.36 -26.84 -22.35
N ARG A 543 15.76 -27.56 -21.30
CA ARG A 543 16.11 -26.95 -20.01
C ARG A 543 17.20 -25.87 -20.16
N TRP A 544 18.28 -26.14 -20.91
CA TRP A 544 19.34 -25.17 -21.11
C TRP A 544 18.84 -23.94 -21.85
N GLN A 545 18.06 -24.11 -22.91
CA GLN A 545 17.48 -23.04 -23.72
C GLN A 545 16.51 -22.16 -22.91
N LYS A 546 15.70 -22.76 -22.02
CA LYS A 546 14.83 -22.00 -21.12
C LYS A 546 15.63 -21.06 -20.23
N PHE A 547 16.65 -21.55 -19.57
CA PHE A 547 17.53 -20.72 -18.73
C PHE A 547 18.28 -19.67 -19.55
N ALA A 548 18.78 -20.02 -20.73
CA ALA A 548 19.47 -19.08 -21.62
C ALA A 548 18.53 -17.95 -22.09
N ASN A 549 17.31 -18.28 -22.52
CA ASN A 549 16.28 -17.30 -22.87
C ASN A 549 15.98 -16.34 -21.70
N LEU A 550 15.79 -16.88 -20.49
CA LEU A 550 15.49 -16.07 -19.32
C LEU A 550 16.65 -15.14 -18.97
N ARG A 551 17.90 -15.60 -19.05
CA ARG A 551 19.11 -14.77 -18.83
C ARG A 551 19.21 -13.67 -19.91
N ALA A 552 19.00 -14.00 -21.18
CA ALA A 552 19.00 -13.03 -22.27
C ALA A 552 17.92 -11.95 -22.07
N TYR A 553 16.71 -12.36 -21.69
CA TYR A 553 15.60 -11.44 -21.44
C TYR A 553 15.86 -10.53 -20.23
N SER A 554 16.42 -11.07 -19.16
CA SER A 554 16.85 -10.26 -18.01
C SER A 554 17.88 -9.20 -18.41
N GLY A 555 18.88 -9.58 -19.21
CA GLY A 555 19.85 -8.64 -19.76
C GLY A 555 19.18 -7.55 -20.61
N PHE A 556 18.27 -7.92 -21.50
CA PHE A 556 17.51 -6.96 -22.31
C PHE A 556 16.73 -5.97 -21.43
N MET A 557 16.01 -6.45 -20.42
CA MET A 557 15.28 -5.62 -19.46
C MET A 557 16.19 -4.58 -18.80
N PHE A 558 17.37 -4.98 -18.32
CA PHE A 558 18.30 -4.07 -17.66
C PHE A 558 18.94 -3.06 -18.63
N GLY A 559 19.12 -3.42 -19.89
CA GLY A 559 19.59 -2.51 -20.95
C GLY A 559 18.51 -1.52 -21.42
N HIS A 560 17.24 -1.91 -21.42
CA HIS A 560 16.12 -1.09 -21.92
C HIS A 560 15.87 0.13 -21.02
N PRO A 561 15.47 1.31 -21.57
CA PRO A 561 15.07 2.47 -20.77
C PRO A 561 13.90 2.15 -19.83
N GLY A 562 13.91 2.74 -18.64
CA GLY A 562 12.89 2.58 -17.62
C GLY A 562 13.42 1.94 -16.35
N LYS A 563 12.74 2.15 -15.21
CA LYS A 563 13.06 1.52 -13.93
C LYS A 563 12.68 0.05 -13.97
N LYS A 564 13.25 -0.77 -13.09
CA LYS A 564 13.13 -2.24 -13.12
C LYS A 564 12.24 -2.71 -11.98
N LEU A 565 11.32 -3.64 -12.25
CA LEU A 565 10.56 -4.34 -11.22
C LEU A 565 10.54 -5.83 -11.50
N LEU A 566 10.90 -6.61 -10.49
CA LEU A 566 10.93 -8.06 -10.56
C LEU A 566 10.22 -8.66 -9.35
N PHE A 567 9.26 -9.54 -9.62
CA PHE A 567 8.58 -10.27 -8.56
C PHE A 567 9.47 -11.36 -7.96
N MET A 568 9.34 -11.56 -6.65
CA MET A 568 10.06 -12.56 -5.87
C MET A 568 10.00 -13.96 -6.49
N GLY A 569 11.13 -14.67 -6.47
CA GLY A 569 11.30 -15.99 -7.08
C GLY A 569 11.75 -15.94 -8.54
N CYS A 570 11.49 -14.84 -9.26
CA CYS A 570 11.98 -14.68 -10.63
C CYS A 570 13.50 -14.49 -10.69
N GLU A 571 14.11 -13.94 -9.64
CA GLU A 571 15.56 -13.69 -9.53
C GLU A 571 16.40 -14.97 -9.45
N PHE A 572 15.78 -16.10 -9.14
CA PHE A 572 16.42 -17.41 -9.21
C PHE A 572 15.67 -18.42 -10.10
N ALA A 573 14.79 -17.92 -10.96
CA ALA A 573 14.05 -18.71 -11.96
C ALA A 573 13.16 -19.80 -11.35
N GLN A 574 12.35 -19.51 -10.34
CA GLN A 574 11.41 -20.47 -9.76
C GLN A 574 10.66 -21.23 -10.87
N GLU A 575 10.55 -22.57 -10.76
CA GLU A 575 9.98 -23.41 -11.82
C GLU A 575 8.45 -23.43 -11.81
N ARG A 576 7.83 -23.50 -10.64
CA ARG A 576 6.37 -23.48 -10.53
C ARG A 576 5.81 -22.05 -10.51
N GLU A 577 4.54 -21.93 -10.87
CA GLU A 577 3.77 -20.72 -10.61
C GLU A 577 3.86 -20.31 -9.14
N TRP A 578 3.74 -19.01 -8.89
CA TRP A 578 3.65 -18.52 -7.53
C TRP A 578 2.40 -19.07 -6.82
N ASN A 579 2.59 -19.45 -5.56
CA ASN A 579 1.52 -19.90 -4.66
C ASN A 579 1.65 -19.13 -3.33
N HIS A 580 0.63 -18.32 -3.03
CA HIS A 580 0.59 -17.50 -1.82
C HIS A 580 0.56 -18.29 -0.51
N ASP A 581 0.19 -19.58 -0.53
CA ASP A 581 0.11 -20.45 0.64
C ASP A 581 1.43 -21.13 1.02
N GLN A 582 2.47 -20.97 0.23
CA GLN A 582 3.75 -21.66 0.39
C GLN A 582 4.93 -20.70 0.26
N SER A 583 6.04 -21.04 0.93
CA SER A 583 7.32 -20.37 0.67
C SER A 583 7.74 -20.52 -0.77
N LEU A 584 8.57 -19.59 -1.26
CA LEU A 584 9.33 -19.79 -2.50
C LEU A 584 10.16 -21.07 -2.44
N ASP A 585 10.49 -21.61 -3.61
CA ASP A 585 11.25 -22.86 -3.76
C ASP A 585 12.77 -22.66 -3.55
N TRP A 586 13.15 -22.12 -2.39
CA TRP A 586 14.55 -21.83 -2.04
C TRP A 586 15.52 -22.99 -2.22
N HIS A 587 15.02 -24.23 -2.18
CA HIS A 587 15.81 -25.46 -2.41
C HIS A 587 16.36 -25.54 -3.83
N LEU A 588 15.77 -24.85 -4.81
CA LEU A 588 16.26 -24.80 -6.19
C LEU A 588 17.64 -24.16 -6.31
N LEU A 589 18.04 -23.33 -5.35
CA LEU A 589 19.39 -22.74 -5.29
C LEU A 589 20.52 -23.79 -5.10
N GLY A 590 20.19 -25.05 -4.83
CA GLY A 590 21.14 -26.15 -4.93
C GLY A 590 21.47 -26.60 -6.34
N ASP A 591 20.73 -26.13 -7.37
CA ASP A 591 21.00 -26.40 -8.78
C ASP A 591 21.77 -25.23 -9.42
N ARG A 592 22.83 -25.56 -10.16
CA ARG A 592 23.74 -24.59 -10.79
C ARG A 592 23.06 -23.59 -11.74
N HIS A 593 21.96 -23.97 -12.38
CA HIS A 593 21.26 -23.10 -13.32
C HIS A 593 20.46 -22.03 -12.58
N HIS A 594 19.79 -22.39 -11.50
CA HIS A 594 19.05 -21.46 -10.64
C HIS A 594 19.99 -20.52 -9.92
N GLU A 595 21.08 -21.04 -9.34
CA GLU A 595 22.13 -20.24 -8.73
C GLU A 595 22.79 -19.30 -9.77
N GLY A 596 22.97 -19.77 -11.01
CA GLY A 596 23.50 -18.95 -12.11
C GLY A 596 22.59 -17.78 -12.47
N VAL A 597 21.28 -17.96 -12.49
CA VAL A 597 20.32 -16.86 -12.71
C VAL A 597 20.36 -15.88 -11.54
N GLN A 598 20.41 -16.37 -10.30
CA GLN A 598 20.50 -15.50 -9.13
C GLN A 598 21.77 -14.64 -9.15
N ARG A 599 22.92 -15.22 -9.49
CA ARG A 599 24.18 -14.48 -9.69
C ARG A 599 24.05 -13.43 -10.79
N LEU A 600 23.44 -13.78 -11.91
CA LEU A 600 23.23 -12.83 -12.99
C LEU A 600 22.34 -11.65 -12.53
N MET A 601 21.26 -11.90 -11.82
CA MET A 601 20.41 -10.83 -11.32
C MET A 601 21.13 -9.92 -10.33
N HIS A 602 21.94 -10.50 -9.44
CA HIS A 602 22.82 -9.73 -8.57
C HIS A 602 23.76 -8.82 -9.38
N ASP A 603 24.45 -9.37 -10.38
CA ASP A 603 25.45 -8.63 -11.16
C ASP A 603 24.80 -7.59 -12.08
N LEU A 604 23.61 -7.86 -12.64
CA LEU A 604 22.82 -6.89 -13.40
C LEU A 604 22.38 -5.71 -12.51
N ASN A 605 21.91 -5.97 -11.31
CA ASN A 605 21.57 -4.93 -10.34
C ASN A 605 22.79 -4.08 -9.97
N ARG A 606 23.94 -4.70 -9.75
CA ARG A 606 25.20 -3.99 -9.42
C ARG A 606 25.70 -3.16 -10.61
N LEU A 607 25.68 -3.72 -11.81
CA LEU A 607 26.01 -2.97 -13.03
C LEU A 607 25.08 -1.77 -13.21
N TYR A 608 23.76 -1.99 -13.06
CA TYR A 608 22.76 -0.94 -13.21
C TYR A 608 23.02 0.23 -12.25
N GLN A 609 23.28 -0.05 -10.97
CA GLN A 609 23.58 0.99 -9.98
C GLN A 609 24.91 1.71 -10.24
N ALA A 610 25.94 0.97 -10.71
CA ALA A 610 27.27 1.52 -10.92
C ALA A 610 27.41 2.31 -12.24
N THR A 611 26.47 2.13 -13.19
CA THR A 611 26.61 2.63 -14.57
C THR A 611 25.54 3.68 -14.89
N PRO A 612 25.86 4.99 -14.74
CA PRO A 612 24.91 6.09 -14.95
C PRO A 612 24.21 6.09 -16.32
N ALA A 613 24.87 5.56 -17.36
CA ALA A 613 24.29 5.42 -18.69
C ALA A 613 23.01 4.57 -18.71
N LEU A 614 22.82 3.66 -17.77
CA LEU A 614 21.69 2.73 -17.74
C LEU A 614 20.43 3.30 -17.05
N TYR A 615 20.53 4.44 -16.33
CA TYR A 615 19.41 4.96 -15.57
C TYR A 615 19.19 6.47 -15.58
N GLN A 616 20.25 7.29 -15.75
CA GLN A 616 20.14 8.76 -15.58
C GLN A 616 19.22 9.42 -16.59
N ARG A 617 19.12 8.86 -17.81
CA ARG A 617 18.34 9.39 -18.93
C ARG A 617 17.28 8.40 -19.41
N ASP A 618 16.64 7.69 -18.46
CA ASP A 618 15.61 6.69 -18.80
C ASP A 618 14.39 7.29 -19.50
N PHE A 619 14.09 8.57 -19.26
CA PHE A 619 12.82 9.18 -19.67
C PHE A 619 12.96 10.26 -20.76
N VAL A 620 14.13 10.33 -21.38
CA VAL A 620 14.42 11.29 -22.46
C VAL A 620 15.11 10.61 -23.62
N HIS A 621 14.83 11.09 -24.84
CA HIS A 621 15.33 10.50 -26.09
C HIS A 621 16.86 10.44 -26.16
N GLU A 622 17.55 11.39 -25.55
CA GLU A 622 19.01 11.48 -25.55
C GLU A 622 19.68 10.34 -24.77
N GLY A 623 18.92 9.60 -23.96
CA GLY A 623 19.41 8.45 -23.19
C GLY A 623 19.49 7.15 -23.97
N PHE A 624 18.92 7.09 -25.17
CA PHE A 624 18.80 5.87 -25.98
C PHE A 624 19.04 6.12 -27.45
N GLU A 625 19.75 5.22 -28.11
CA GLU A 625 19.96 5.26 -29.55
C GLU A 625 19.98 3.84 -30.12
N TRP A 626 19.08 3.56 -31.09
CA TRP A 626 19.21 2.33 -31.87
C TRP A 626 20.51 2.33 -32.69
N ILE A 627 21.26 1.25 -32.61
CA ILE A 627 22.39 0.96 -33.51
C ILE A 627 21.89 0.11 -34.65
N ASP A 628 21.24 -1.02 -34.32
CA ASP A 628 20.53 -1.86 -35.27
C ASP A 628 19.30 -2.48 -34.63
N HIS A 629 18.16 -2.24 -35.23
CA HIS A 629 16.87 -2.80 -34.85
C HIS A 629 16.18 -3.53 -36.02
N ASN A 630 16.89 -3.72 -37.12
CA ASN A 630 16.34 -4.27 -38.36
C ASN A 630 16.81 -5.67 -38.68
N ASP A 631 17.78 -6.25 -37.95
CA ASP A 631 18.28 -7.58 -38.17
C ASP A 631 17.33 -8.68 -37.66
N ALA A 632 16.13 -8.71 -38.27
CA ALA A 632 15.10 -9.68 -37.95
C ALA A 632 15.54 -11.13 -38.31
N GLU A 633 16.29 -11.31 -39.39
CA GLU A 633 16.72 -12.64 -39.83
C GLU A 633 17.59 -13.35 -38.79
N HIS A 634 18.44 -12.61 -38.09
CA HIS A 634 19.26 -13.16 -37.01
C HIS A 634 18.61 -12.95 -35.62
N SER A 635 17.48 -12.23 -35.54
CA SER A 635 16.83 -11.83 -34.28
C SER A 635 17.81 -11.13 -33.33
N VAL A 636 18.63 -10.24 -33.88
CA VAL A 636 19.63 -9.44 -33.15
C VAL A 636 19.12 -8.01 -32.98
N LEU A 637 19.35 -7.45 -31.80
CA LEU A 637 19.12 -6.04 -31.48
C LEU A 637 20.41 -5.44 -30.94
N ALA A 638 20.74 -4.23 -31.38
CA ALA A 638 21.86 -3.46 -30.84
C ALA A 638 21.44 -2.02 -30.56
N PHE A 639 21.77 -1.49 -29.40
CA PHE A 639 21.46 -0.12 -28.99
C PHE A 639 22.49 0.46 -28.05
N ALA A 640 22.53 1.78 -27.97
CA ALA A 640 23.39 2.52 -27.05
C ALA A 640 22.57 3.15 -25.93
N ARG A 641 23.11 3.15 -24.72
CA ARG A 641 22.61 3.89 -23.57
C ARG A 641 23.62 4.98 -23.20
N ARG A 642 23.09 6.17 -22.85
CA ARG A 642 23.91 7.34 -22.53
C ARG A 642 23.51 7.96 -21.19
N GLY A 643 24.50 8.30 -20.37
CA GLY A 643 24.31 9.11 -19.16
C GLY A 643 24.47 10.60 -19.41
N ASN A 644 24.55 11.37 -18.33
CA ASN A 644 24.75 12.82 -18.38
C ASN A 644 26.17 13.22 -18.78
N ALA A 645 27.16 12.44 -18.36
CA ALA A 645 28.56 12.68 -18.72
C ALA A 645 28.86 12.22 -20.16
N ALA A 646 29.68 12.97 -20.88
CA ALA A 646 30.02 12.69 -22.28
C ALA A 646 30.67 11.31 -22.50
N ASN A 647 31.37 10.80 -21.48
CA ASN A 647 32.01 9.47 -21.49
C ASN A 647 31.10 8.36 -20.93
N SER A 648 29.87 8.67 -20.53
CA SER A 648 28.91 7.68 -20.02
C SER A 648 28.16 7.03 -21.18
N LEU A 649 28.69 5.92 -21.69
CA LEU A 649 28.16 5.20 -22.85
C LEU A 649 28.27 3.69 -22.62
N VAL A 650 27.17 2.99 -22.88
CA VAL A 650 27.10 1.52 -22.89
C VAL A 650 26.44 1.06 -24.20
N ILE A 651 27.02 0.06 -24.83
CA ILE A 651 26.44 -0.65 -25.98
C ILE A 651 25.86 -1.95 -25.48
N VAL A 652 24.59 -2.22 -25.83
CA VAL A 652 23.89 -3.46 -25.48
C VAL A 652 23.59 -4.21 -26.78
N VAL A 653 23.96 -5.48 -26.84
CA VAL A 653 23.72 -6.35 -27.99
C VAL A 653 23.00 -7.60 -27.54
N CYS A 654 21.85 -7.90 -28.15
CA CYS A 654 21.01 -9.05 -27.82
C CYS A 654 20.93 -10.01 -29.00
N ASN A 655 21.20 -11.29 -28.79
CA ASN A 655 20.93 -12.35 -29.73
C ASN A 655 19.85 -13.26 -29.17
N PHE A 656 18.69 -13.29 -29.79
CA PHE A 656 17.54 -14.10 -29.33
C PHE A 656 17.42 -15.44 -30.09
N THR A 657 18.49 -15.90 -30.74
CA THR A 657 18.58 -17.21 -31.38
C THR A 657 19.54 -18.16 -30.65
N PRO A 658 19.33 -19.49 -30.76
CA PRO A 658 20.30 -20.47 -30.22
C PRO A 658 21.53 -20.65 -31.11
N VAL A 659 21.81 -19.68 -32.01
CA VAL A 659 22.91 -19.72 -32.96
C VAL A 659 24.00 -18.76 -32.54
N VAL A 660 25.27 -19.19 -32.58
CA VAL A 660 26.44 -18.31 -32.40
C VAL A 660 26.65 -17.54 -33.69
N HIS A 661 26.63 -16.21 -33.64
CA HIS A 661 27.01 -15.40 -34.80
C HIS A 661 28.47 -15.00 -34.67
N ARG A 662 29.31 -15.68 -35.47
CA ARG A 662 30.74 -15.41 -35.54
C ARG A 662 31.02 -14.14 -36.32
N ASP A 663 32.08 -13.41 -35.92
CA ASP A 663 32.53 -12.20 -36.61
C ASP A 663 31.44 -11.15 -36.85
N TYR A 664 30.39 -11.13 -35.98
CA TYR A 664 29.27 -10.20 -36.10
C TYR A 664 29.74 -8.77 -35.84
N ARG A 665 29.41 -7.85 -36.76
CA ARG A 665 29.89 -6.48 -36.68
C ARG A 665 28.80 -5.55 -36.18
N VAL A 666 29.14 -4.76 -35.15
CA VAL A 666 28.21 -3.76 -34.53
C VAL A 666 28.83 -2.37 -34.64
N GLY A 667 28.11 -1.43 -35.25
CA GLY A 667 28.57 -0.03 -35.32
C GLY A 667 28.60 0.61 -33.92
N VAL A 668 29.61 1.43 -33.65
CA VAL A 668 29.76 2.15 -32.38
C VAL A 668 30.04 3.64 -32.61
N PRO A 669 29.51 4.54 -31.75
CA PRO A 669 29.62 5.99 -31.99
C PRO A 669 31.00 6.57 -31.67
N GLN A 670 31.82 5.88 -30.87
CA GLN A 670 33.12 6.37 -30.41
C GLN A 670 34.26 5.43 -30.81
N THR A 671 35.43 5.99 -31.07
CA THR A 671 36.68 5.22 -31.15
C THR A 671 37.16 4.87 -29.72
N GLY A 672 38.09 3.91 -29.59
CA GLY A 672 38.65 3.54 -28.31
C GLY A 672 38.31 2.12 -27.89
N VAL A 673 38.38 1.87 -26.60
CA VAL A 673 38.21 0.53 -26.00
C VAL A 673 36.81 0.38 -25.45
N TYR A 674 36.23 -0.78 -25.68
CA TYR A 674 34.91 -1.20 -25.11
C TYR A 674 35.15 -2.44 -24.23
N VAL A 675 34.76 -2.33 -22.97
CA VAL A 675 34.95 -3.39 -21.97
C VAL A 675 33.68 -4.18 -21.81
N GLU A 676 33.70 -5.48 -22.02
CA GLU A 676 32.57 -6.37 -21.72
C GLU A 676 32.34 -6.41 -20.21
N ARG A 677 31.20 -5.88 -19.76
CA ARG A 677 30.80 -5.84 -18.35
C ARG A 677 29.96 -7.04 -17.94
N ILE A 678 29.02 -7.43 -18.77
CA ILE A 678 28.19 -8.62 -18.57
C ILE A 678 27.98 -9.30 -19.91
N ASN A 679 28.16 -10.62 -19.88
CA ASN A 679 27.73 -11.54 -20.91
C ASN A 679 26.82 -12.60 -20.25
N THR A 680 25.54 -12.57 -20.60
CA THR A 680 24.54 -13.46 -19.96
C THR A 680 24.73 -14.94 -20.30
N ASP A 681 25.57 -15.27 -21.31
CA ASP A 681 26.00 -16.63 -21.65
C ASP A 681 27.30 -17.06 -20.98
N SER A 682 27.87 -16.25 -20.08
CA SER A 682 29.03 -16.64 -19.32
C SER A 682 28.82 -17.94 -18.55
N ALA A 683 29.85 -18.78 -18.47
CA ALA A 683 29.82 -19.99 -17.62
C ALA A 683 29.56 -19.67 -16.14
N HIS A 684 29.90 -18.45 -15.70
CA HIS A 684 29.60 -17.94 -14.36
C HIS A 684 28.10 -17.96 -14.04
N TYR A 685 27.27 -17.80 -15.07
CA TYR A 685 25.80 -17.84 -14.99
C TYR A 685 25.20 -19.15 -15.52
N GLY A 686 26.04 -20.16 -15.80
CA GLY A 686 25.61 -21.44 -16.34
C GLY A 686 25.38 -21.45 -17.86
N GLY A 687 25.97 -20.48 -18.57
CA GLY A 687 25.95 -20.39 -20.04
C GLY A 687 27.05 -21.23 -20.71
N SER A 688 27.13 -21.13 -22.05
CA SER A 688 28.09 -21.84 -22.87
C SER A 688 29.46 -21.16 -22.96
N ASN A 689 29.58 -19.96 -22.44
CA ASN A 689 30.81 -19.17 -22.37
C ASN A 689 31.40 -18.78 -23.75
N ILE A 690 30.50 -18.46 -24.67
CA ILE A 690 30.87 -17.89 -25.97
C ILE A 690 31.07 -16.36 -25.83
N GLY A 691 31.97 -15.80 -26.64
CA GLY A 691 32.36 -14.39 -26.61
C GLY A 691 33.71 -14.16 -25.94
N ALA A 692 33.96 -12.94 -25.50
CA ALA A 692 35.16 -12.55 -24.78
C ALA A 692 34.80 -12.10 -23.36
N PRO A 693 34.44 -13.03 -22.45
CA PRO A 693 33.96 -12.66 -21.12
C PRO A 693 34.99 -11.76 -20.40
N PHE A 694 34.51 -10.55 -20.01
CA PHE A 694 35.32 -9.50 -19.38
C PHE A 694 36.53 -9.03 -20.19
N GLY A 695 36.51 -9.27 -21.54
CA GLY A 695 37.57 -8.83 -22.44
C GLY A 695 37.40 -7.37 -22.87
N GLU A 696 38.50 -6.81 -23.33
CA GLU A 696 38.55 -5.50 -23.99
C GLU A 696 38.49 -5.67 -25.50
N ILE A 697 37.67 -4.86 -26.17
CA ILE A 697 37.58 -4.84 -27.64
C ILE A 697 37.86 -3.43 -28.12
N THR A 698 38.83 -3.26 -29.00
CA THR A 698 39.12 -1.97 -29.60
C THR A 698 38.24 -1.73 -30.82
N ALA A 699 37.62 -0.57 -30.90
CA ALA A 699 36.80 -0.17 -32.04
C ALA A 699 37.66 0.02 -33.29
N GLU A 700 37.31 -0.65 -34.36
CA GLU A 700 37.95 -0.53 -35.65
C GLU A 700 37.41 0.67 -36.43
N ALA A 701 38.25 1.37 -37.21
CA ALA A 701 37.85 2.47 -38.09
C ALA A 701 37.16 1.94 -39.36
N ILE A 702 36.20 1.05 -39.18
CA ILE A 702 35.35 0.45 -40.22
C ILE A 702 33.92 0.91 -39.97
N GLY A 703 33.36 1.66 -40.93
CA GLY A 703 31.97 2.15 -40.81
C GLY A 703 30.95 1.01 -40.88
N TRP A 704 29.99 1.01 -39.91
CA TRP A 704 28.92 0.03 -39.86
C TRP A 704 27.65 0.61 -39.16
N HIS A 705 26.49 0.19 -39.54
CA HIS A 705 25.19 0.69 -38.96
C HIS A 705 25.11 2.23 -38.89
N GLY A 706 25.64 2.93 -39.90
CA GLY A 706 25.67 4.39 -39.92
C GLY A 706 26.65 5.04 -38.92
N LYS A 707 27.52 4.29 -38.26
CA LYS A 707 28.60 4.77 -37.40
C LYS A 707 29.93 4.72 -38.13
N SER A 708 30.89 5.55 -37.71
CA SER A 708 32.26 5.60 -38.32
C SER A 708 33.17 4.49 -37.82
N HIS A 709 32.83 3.86 -36.69
CA HIS A 709 33.61 2.79 -36.07
C HIS A 709 32.71 1.59 -35.80
N SER A 710 33.30 0.43 -35.58
CA SER A 710 32.58 -0.80 -35.25
C SER A 710 33.38 -1.73 -34.40
N LEU A 711 32.66 -2.62 -33.67
CA LEU A 711 33.23 -3.78 -32.96
C LEU A 711 32.99 -5.04 -33.80
N GLN A 712 33.93 -5.96 -33.80
CA GLN A 712 33.77 -7.31 -34.33
C GLN A 712 33.63 -8.27 -33.15
N LEU A 713 32.51 -8.99 -33.07
CA LEU A 713 32.10 -9.78 -31.92
C LEU A 713 31.77 -11.22 -32.31
N ASP A 714 32.05 -12.16 -31.45
CA ASP A 714 31.36 -13.45 -31.45
C ASP A 714 30.15 -13.35 -30.55
N LEU A 715 28.95 -13.20 -31.14
CA LEU A 715 27.71 -13.09 -30.36
C LEU A 715 27.29 -14.46 -29.84
N PRO A 716 27.20 -14.61 -28.51
CA PRO A 716 26.75 -15.87 -27.87
C PRO A 716 25.28 -16.18 -28.20
N PRO A 717 24.88 -17.46 -28.12
CA PRO A 717 23.51 -17.87 -28.39
C PRO A 717 22.59 -17.50 -27.21
N LEU A 718 21.37 -17.04 -27.49
CA LEU A 718 20.35 -16.68 -26.49
C LEU A 718 20.96 -15.85 -25.36
N ALA A 719 21.55 -14.70 -25.74
CA ALA A 719 22.31 -13.86 -24.79
C ALA A 719 22.16 -12.37 -25.06
N THR A 720 22.38 -11.62 -24.00
CA THR A 720 22.57 -10.16 -24.01
C THR A 720 23.95 -9.84 -23.47
N VAL A 721 24.68 -8.95 -24.16
CA VAL A 721 26.05 -8.54 -23.80
C VAL A 721 26.11 -7.02 -23.64
N PHE A 722 26.80 -6.56 -22.61
CA PHE A 722 27.00 -5.14 -22.29
C PHE A 722 28.46 -4.74 -22.47
N PHE A 723 28.69 -3.72 -23.27
CA PHE A 723 30.03 -3.13 -23.49
C PHE A 723 30.03 -1.68 -23.01
N GLU A 724 30.85 -1.37 -22.02
CA GLU A 724 31.04 -0.01 -21.56
C GLU A 724 32.25 0.60 -22.26
N TRP A 725 32.04 1.80 -22.85
CA TRP A 725 33.11 2.53 -23.47
C TRP A 725 34.09 3.12 -22.45
N THR A 726 35.37 2.94 -22.65
CA THR A 726 36.46 3.58 -21.91
C THR A 726 37.23 4.51 -22.86
N ALA A 727 37.27 5.80 -22.48
CA ALA A 727 37.89 6.85 -23.35
C ALA A 727 39.42 6.67 -23.50
#